data_9f152704760e29747e41459055e9e7c7
#
_entry.id   9f152704760e29747e41459055e9e7c7
#
_cell.length_a   1.000
_cell.length_b   1.000
_cell.length_c   1.000
_cell.angle_alpha   90.00
_cell.angle_beta   90.00
_cell.angle_gamma   90.00
#
_symmetry.space_group_name_H-M   'P 1'
#
loop_
_entity.id
_entity.type
_entity.pdbx_description
1 polymer ?
#
loop_
_entity_poly.entity_id
_entity_poly.type
_entity_poly.pdbx_seq_one_letter_code
_entity_poly.pdbx_strand_id
1 'polypeptide(L)'
;MVIYKEYETVEKPVIDLLISLGWDYIPPGEMNKRRESHDEPFDLPVLREAIRDLNPNAIKTEEDVNLVISRLKKIPNDISSNKEFFEWLRGERSISFKPGKKAQTIKLIDFENPENNTFVVTNQFEFEGYETIRPDVVVMVNGIPLAVIEAKRPVLEDKDPIEEGRKQLMRYYRDAPQLFKYLGFVGIADGLFFKYDWDGERFFDWKHPREEFEKDPFKTSISQIFNISNFLDIIENFIVFHITQNKITKKIAWYPQFRAANAIVRRVVHEKKKKGLIWHFQGSGKTLTMLFAAWKLKKVPELENPTIILIVDRLELQRQLKDEFEKLPFTAIAKNRKDLEAKLKRDSREIIITTIQKFGKITEILNKRENVIIFIDEAHRSQYGKLAARLRAAIPNAYIFGFTGTPIDKGPFGKNTFKVFCEEGERYLDKYSVKESIEDGATLPIYYQYRQVDYKLSKRIKELLDKEFLDITAGLSPEEQKKVLERSANLRNVLKAKDTVEKISKDIADHFQKYIEPNGVKAMVVAVDREGCVEFKEALDKLLPPEYSEIIFTPAQNDEPKLRKYHKTRDEQKTIIENFKDPEKLPKILIVTDMLLTGFDAPILQIMYLIKPLRDHTLLQAIARTNRPYFRDNFEKPFGWIADYVGIFDNLVKALNFDSAEIEGVAFDFEAVKKDFLATLNALLKMFQGIPMEGRKSLLEALQVLKNAEKAKEFKKNFTKLKRLFNVLYPDPFVLKYEKEWKWLFEINIAYNRFYGRERDSLKEYTEKVKNLIREKLKVEKIEKELPIFKIDEQYLKKLERTGYPDDVKVIELKQALEYHIRLKIGTNPVYVKLSEKLERILKKRRKEEILRELQNLVKEVVEIEREAKRLGLTEEEHALLNVMKEYTDEKDEFLVEAVKELLDEIKETTEFKGWSKRKDLRIRVEEEIFKFCLTRFKGIVPKKKALAMSGKLLEYVIKYNP
;
A
#
# COMPACT_ATOMS: atom_id res chain seq x y z
N MET A 1 -1.66 -31.44 33.04
CA MET A 1 -1.76 -30.12 32.43
C MET A 1 -0.52 -29.31 32.87
N VAL A 2 0.47 -29.16 32.05
CA VAL A 2 1.66 -28.35 32.39
C VAL A 2 1.20 -26.89 32.41
N ILE A 3 1.15 -26.31 33.62
CA ILE A 3 0.82 -24.87 33.78
C ILE A 3 2.09 -24.10 33.37
N TYR A 4 2.14 -23.64 32.14
CA TYR A 4 3.18 -22.72 31.72
C TYR A 4 3.03 -21.41 32.50
N LYS A 5 4.00 -21.10 33.35
CA LYS A 5 4.08 -19.80 34.02
C LYS A 5 4.61 -18.79 33.01
N GLU A 6 3.95 -17.65 32.87
CA GLU A 6 4.29 -16.57 31.94
C GLU A 6 5.75 -16.11 32.09
N TYR A 7 6.20 -16.00 33.32
CA TYR A 7 7.60 -15.69 33.64
C TYR A 7 8.58 -16.69 33.00
N GLU A 8 8.40 -18.00 33.21
CA GLU A 8 9.34 -19.04 32.77
C GLU A 8 9.31 -19.21 31.23
N THR A 9 8.15 -18.97 30.62
CA THR A 9 7.95 -19.27 29.18
C THR A 9 8.14 -18.07 28.25
N VAL A 10 8.06 -16.85 28.77
CA VAL A 10 8.10 -15.64 27.93
C VAL A 10 9.02 -14.58 28.53
N GLU A 11 8.75 -14.10 29.74
CA GLU A 11 9.47 -12.98 30.36
C GLU A 11 10.96 -13.29 30.54
N LYS A 12 11.30 -14.43 31.16
CA LYS A 12 12.68 -14.86 31.33
C LYS A 12 13.42 -15.09 30.02
N PRO A 13 12.88 -15.79 29.01
CA PRO A 13 13.49 -15.88 27.68
C PRO A 13 13.76 -14.51 27.01
N VAL A 14 12.90 -13.51 27.18
CA VAL A 14 13.17 -12.13 26.73
C VAL A 14 14.40 -11.58 27.43
N ILE A 15 14.45 -11.67 28.76
CA ILE A 15 15.56 -11.17 29.57
C ILE A 15 16.85 -11.89 29.20
N ASP A 16 16.84 -13.22 29.09
CA ASP A 16 18.03 -14.03 28.74
C ASP A 16 18.57 -13.64 27.34
N LEU A 17 17.68 -13.38 26.38
CA LEU A 17 18.08 -12.89 25.06
C LEU A 17 18.71 -11.49 25.17
N LEU A 18 18.14 -10.57 25.91
CA LEU A 18 18.68 -9.21 26.09
C LEU A 18 20.06 -9.27 26.76
N ILE A 19 20.24 -10.11 27.79
CA ILE A 19 21.55 -10.34 28.41
C ILE A 19 22.55 -10.83 27.37
N SER A 20 22.16 -11.79 26.52
CA SER A 20 23.03 -12.30 25.45
C SER A 20 23.46 -11.24 24.41
N LEU A 21 22.70 -10.14 24.30
CA LEU A 21 22.96 -9.02 23.41
C LEU A 21 23.77 -7.90 24.08
N GLY A 22 24.16 -8.06 25.36
CA GLY A 22 24.98 -7.09 26.10
C GLY A 22 24.20 -6.10 26.99
N TRP A 23 22.94 -6.44 27.34
CA TRP A 23 22.14 -5.68 28.31
C TRP A 23 22.37 -6.23 29.73
N ASP A 24 22.58 -5.37 30.68
CA ASP A 24 22.75 -5.73 32.10
C ASP A 24 21.40 -5.92 32.78
N TYR A 25 21.19 -7.08 33.38
CA TYR A 25 19.93 -7.34 34.10
C TYR A 25 20.00 -6.85 35.53
N ILE A 26 19.03 -6.02 35.91
CA ILE A 26 18.84 -5.54 37.29
C ILE A 26 17.51 -6.07 37.81
N PRO A 27 17.52 -6.91 38.88
CA PRO A 27 16.28 -7.43 39.44
C PRO A 27 15.36 -6.34 40.01
N PRO A 28 14.03 -6.54 40.06
CA PRO A 28 13.06 -5.53 40.52
C PRO A 28 13.37 -4.94 41.90
N GLY A 29 13.76 -5.79 42.84
CA GLY A 29 14.07 -5.35 44.20
C GLY A 29 15.32 -4.45 44.30
N GLU A 30 16.27 -4.60 43.38
CA GLU A 30 17.42 -3.72 43.27
C GLU A 30 17.05 -2.45 42.52
N MET A 31 16.31 -2.57 41.42
CA MET A 31 15.83 -1.42 40.64
C MET A 31 15.00 -0.47 41.50
N ASN A 32 14.12 -0.97 42.35
CA ASN A 32 13.33 -0.14 43.26
C ASN A 32 14.20 0.62 44.29
N LYS A 33 15.38 0.12 44.66
CA LYS A 33 16.29 0.83 45.58
C LYS A 33 17.06 1.97 44.88
N ARG A 34 17.18 1.95 43.55
CA ARG A 34 17.84 2.95 42.72
C ARG A 34 16.93 4.12 42.37
N ARG A 35 15.64 4.02 42.70
CA ARG A 35 14.61 5.03 42.47
C ARG A 35 14.26 5.71 43.79
N GLU A 36 13.97 7.02 43.73
CA GLU A 36 13.56 7.80 44.91
C GLU A 36 12.17 7.38 45.43
N SER A 37 11.30 6.99 44.48
CA SER A 37 9.91 6.58 44.73
C SER A 37 9.39 5.74 43.57
N HIS A 38 8.19 5.15 43.71
CA HIS A 38 7.58 4.38 42.62
C HIS A 38 7.06 5.21 41.46
N ASP A 39 6.91 6.54 41.62
CA ASP A 39 6.60 7.48 40.53
C ASP A 39 7.86 8.00 39.79
N GLU A 40 9.06 7.58 40.23
CA GLU A 40 10.33 7.89 39.53
C GLU A 40 10.53 6.98 38.32
N PRO A 41 10.55 7.53 37.07
CA PRO A 41 10.74 6.71 35.87
C PRO A 41 12.18 6.30 35.62
N PHE A 42 13.15 7.00 36.24
CA PHE A 42 14.58 6.86 35.92
C PHE A 42 15.34 5.97 36.92
N ASP A 43 16.35 5.23 36.44
CA ASP A 43 17.44 4.72 37.28
C ASP A 43 18.38 5.91 37.56
N LEU A 44 18.14 6.62 38.69
CA LEU A 44 18.78 7.90 38.98
C LEU A 44 20.31 7.81 39.14
N PRO A 45 20.88 6.80 39.82
CA PRO A 45 22.33 6.64 39.89
C PRO A 45 22.98 6.61 38.51
N VAL A 46 22.49 5.78 37.61
CA VAL A 46 23.02 5.62 36.25
C VAL A 46 22.80 6.89 35.42
N LEU A 47 21.62 7.52 35.51
CA LEU A 47 21.34 8.75 34.79
C LEU A 47 22.24 9.90 35.22
N ARG A 48 22.52 10.02 36.54
CA ARG A 48 23.43 11.05 37.08
C ARG A 48 24.85 10.87 36.57
N GLU A 49 25.36 9.66 36.58
CA GLU A 49 26.68 9.30 36.05
C GLU A 49 26.76 9.62 34.56
N ALA A 50 25.82 9.13 33.74
CA ALA A 50 25.79 9.42 32.31
C ALA A 50 25.74 10.91 32.00
N ILE A 51 24.94 11.72 32.71
CA ILE A 51 24.88 13.17 32.48
C ILE A 51 26.25 13.83 32.76
N ARG A 52 27.00 13.39 33.78
CA ARG A 52 28.34 13.90 34.07
C ARG A 52 29.36 13.48 33.03
N ASP A 53 29.43 12.20 32.74
CA ASP A 53 30.46 11.58 31.91
C ASP A 53 30.35 11.99 30.44
N LEU A 54 29.12 12.05 29.93
CA LEU A 54 28.87 12.47 28.55
C LEU A 54 28.97 14.01 28.34
N ASN A 55 29.00 14.81 29.44
CA ASN A 55 28.99 16.28 29.34
C ASN A 55 30.02 16.97 30.23
N PRO A 56 31.29 16.54 30.22
CA PRO A 56 32.33 17.07 31.16
C PRO A 56 32.60 18.58 31.00
N ASN A 57 32.28 19.16 29.84
CA ASN A 57 32.42 20.57 29.57
C ASN A 57 31.22 21.41 30.03
N ALA A 58 30.02 20.86 30.05
CA ALA A 58 28.77 21.55 30.38
C ALA A 58 28.39 21.41 31.86
N ILE A 59 28.55 20.22 32.42
CA ILE A 59 28.20 19.86 33.79
C ILE A 59 29.42 20.02 34.68
N LYS A 60 29.30 20.88 35.72
CA LYS A 60 30.40 21.19 36.66
C LYS A 60 30.06 20.88 38.10
N THR A 61 28.79 20.87 38.44
CA THR A 61 28.29 20.67 39.81
C THR A 61 27.15 19.68 39.84
N GLU A 62 26.82 19.19 41.06
CA GLU A 62 25.64 18.32 41.25
C GLU A 62 24.33 19.09 41.02
N GLU A 63 24.30 20.40 41.27
CA GLU A 63 23.18 21.26 40.95
C GLU A 63 22.91 21.30 39.44
N ASP A 64 23.97 21.28 38.61
CA ASP A 64 23.82 21.23 37.14
C ASP A 64 23.13 19.92 36.74
N VAL A 65 23.53 18.77 37.30
CA VAL A 65 22.90 17.46 37.07
C VAL A 65 21.42 17.50 37.48
N ASN A 66 21.15 18.01 38.72
CA ASN A 66 19.79 18.12 39.23
C ASN A 66 18.90 19.00 38.36
N LEU A 67 19.44 20.07 37.78
CA LEU A 67 18.72 20.96 36.87
C LEU A 67 18.32 20.23 35.60
N VAL A 68 19.19 19.41 35.00
CA VAL A 68 18.87 18.58 33.80
C VAL A 68 17.77 17.58 34.13
N ILE A 69 17.91 16.80 35.21
CA ILE A 69 16.90 15.82 35.63
C ILE A 69 15.55 16.49 35.92
N SER A 70 15.56 17.61 36.66
CA SER A 70 14.34 18.36 36.92
C SER A 70 13.67 18.86 35.66
N ARG A 71 14.45 19.23 34.63
CA ARG A 71 13.91 19.66 33.35
C ARG A 71 13.22 18.52 32.61
N LEU A 72 13.82 17.33 32.60
CA LEU A 72 13.22 16.11 32.00
C LEU A 72 11.93 15.70 32.72
N LYS A 73 11.92 15.75 34.05
CA LYS A 73 10.73 15.42 34.86
C LYS A 73 9.55 16.38 34.60
N LYS A 74 9.86 17.69 34.37
CA LYS A 74 8.86 18.74 34.13
C LYS A 74 8.21 18.72 32.75
N ILE A 75 8.65 17.87 31.83
CA ILE A 75 8.00 17.66 30.55
C ILE A 75 6.54 17.18 30.82
N PRO A 76 5.50 17.79 30.23
CA PRO A 76 4.11 17.39 30.43
C PRO A 76 3.81 15.93 30.03
N ASN A 77 2.60 15.41 30.28
CA ASN A 77 2.27 13.99 30.11
C ASN A 77 1.35 13.77 28.89
N ASP A 78 1.77 14.17 27.70
CA ASP A 78 1.04 14.01 26.43
C ASP A 78 1.95 13.63 25.26
N ILE A 79 1.40 13.40 24.10
CA ILE A 79 2.16 13.02 22.90
C ILE A 79 3.10 14.15 22.41
N SER A 80 2.76 15.42 22.66
CA SER A 80 3.64 16.55 22.31
C SER A 80 4.88 16.56 23.19
N SER A 81 4.74 16.07 24.38
CA SER A 81 5.79 15.95 25.39
C SER A 81 6.73 14.78 25.10
N ASN A 82 6.23 13.66 24.57
CA ASN A 82 7.09 12.62 24.05
C ASN A 82 7.96 13.15 22.89
N LYS A 83 7.41 14.01 22.00
CA LYS A 83 8.20 14.71 20.98
C LYS A 83 9.26 15.62 21.62
N GLU A 84 8.90 16.42 22.62
CA GLU A 84 9.84 17.28 23.34
C GLU A 84 10.97 16.47 23.98
N PHE A 85 10.63 15.32 24.59
CA PHE A 85 11.63 14.43 25.16
C PHE A 85 12.63 13.91 24.12
N PHE A 86 12.13 13.50 22.91
CA PHE A 86 13.01 13.06 21.83
C PHE A 86 13.89 14.18 21.27
N GLU A 87 13.45 15.44 21.32
CA GLU A 87 14.29 16.58 20.98
C GLU A 87 15.45 16.74 22.00
N TRP A 88 15.18 16.52 23.30
CA TRP A 88 16.24 16.46 24.32
C TRP A 88 17.18 15.28 24.06
N LEU A 89 16.64 14.09 23.85
CA LEU A 89 17.41 12.86 23.66
C LEU A 89 18.39 12.95 22.48
N ARG A 90 17.98 13.64 21.42
CA ARG A 90 18.75 13.84 20.18
C ARG A 90 19.66 15.07 20.19
N GLY A 91 19.74 15.79 21.29
CA GLY A 91 20.55 17.00 21.41
C GLY A 91 20.03 18.20 20.60
N GLU A 92 18.73 18.22 20.28
CA GLU A 92 18.09 19.32 19.55
C GLU A 92 17.68 20.47 20.49
N ARG A 93 17.77 20.27 21.81
CA ARG A 93 17.47 21.26 22.84
C ARG A 93 18.70 21.57 23.68
N SER A 94 18.71 22.79 24.24
CA SER A 94 19.80 23.29 25.06
C SER A 94 19.27 23.84 26.39
N ILE A 95 20.10 23.83 27.42
CA ILE A 95 19.82 24.37 28.76
C ILE A 95 20.82 25.45 29.16
N SER A 96 20.33 26.50 29.82
CA SER A 96 21.20 27.51 30.44
C SER A 96 21.32 27.22 31.92
N PHE A 97 22.53 26.98 32.39
CA PHE A 97 22.82 26.69 33.81
C PHE A 97 22.90 27.93 34.69
N LYS A 98 23.13 29.12 34.07
CA LYS A 98 23.18 30.39 34.78
C LYS A 98 22.48 31.47 33.97
N PRO A 99 21.73 32.36 34.60
CA PRO A 99 21.13 33.52 33.94
C PRO A 99 22.17 34.33 33.15
N GLY A 100 21.83 34.60 31.87
CA GLY A 100 22.70 35.39 30.96
C GLY A 100 23.87 34.65 30.34
N LYS A 101 24.08 33.35 30.62
CA LYS A 101 25.05 32.50 29.91
C LYS A 101 24.41 31.78 28.72
N LYS A 102 25.24 31.48 27.70
CA LYS A 102 24.85 30.74 26.52
C LYS A 102 24.31 29.34 26.92
N ALA A 103 23.17 28.96 26.40
CA ALA A 103 22.61 27.61 26.58
C ALA A 103 23.56 26.57 25.97
N GLN A 104 23.63 25.42 26.59
CA GLN A 104 24.48 24.30 26.18
C GLN A 104 23.60 23.09 25.88
N THR A 105 23.94 22.36 24.83
CA THR A 105 23.31 21.07 24.50
C THR A 105 23.85 20.00 25.41
N ILE A 106 22.97 19.16 25.95
CA ILE A 106 23.31 18.04 26.84
C ILE A 106 23.12 16.75 26.13
N LYS A 107 24.15 15.91 26.07
CA LYS A 107 24.06 14.52 25.63
C LYS A 107 23.44 13.66 26.73
N LEU A 108 22.34 13.00 26.49
CA LEU A 108 21.73 11.99 27.35
C LEU A 108 22.14 10.58 26.97
N ILE A 109 22.43 10.39 25.67
CA ILE A 109 22.90 9.14 25.07
C ILE A 109 24.02 9.49 24.08
N ASP A 110 25.09 8.70 24.06
CA ASP A 110 26.11 8.77 23.01
C ASP A 110 25.77 7.79 21.89
N PHE A 111 25.14 8.30 20.83
CA PHE A 111 24.76 7.52 19.67
C PHE A 111 25.94 7.13 18.75
N GLU A 112 27.05 7.88 18.84
CA GLU A 112 28.25 7.67 18.02
C GLU A 112 29.15 6.58 18.61
N ASN A 113 29.25 6.53 19.94
CA ASN A 113 30.08 5.57 20.67
C ASN A 113 29.22 4.81 21.68
N PRO A 114 28.62 3.68 21.26
CA PRO A 114 27.70 2.91 22.09
C PRO A 114 28.29 2.46 23.44
N GLU A 115 29.59 2.23 23.48
CA GLU A 115 30.35 1.81 24.67
C GLU A 115 30.36 2.86 25.81
N ASN A 116 30.04 4.11 25.50
CA ASN A 116 29.92 5.17 26.51
C ASN A 116 28.56 5.15 27.23
N ASN A 117 27.67 4.21 26.88
CA ASN A 117 26.35 4.13 27.49
C ASN A 117 26.19 2.87 28.35
N THR A 118 25.30 2.95 29.31
CA THR A 118 24.88 1.83 30.15
C THR A 118 23.53 1.31 29.66
N PHE A 119 23.47 0.01 29.32
CA PHE A 119 22.29 -0.66 28.80
C PHE A 119 21.72 -1.57 29.87
N VAL A 120 20.50 -1.32 30.33
CA VAL A 120 19.87 -2.03 31.44
C VAL A 120 18.53 -2.62 31.02
N VAL A 121 18.28 -3.84 31.45
CA VAL A 121 16.95 -4.47 31.41
C VAL A 121 16.51 -4.81 32.84
N THR A 122 15.27 -4.49 33.17
CA THR A 122 14.64 -4.89 34.42
C THR A 122 13.24 -5.45 34.14
N ASN A 123 12.70 -6.19 35.08
CA ASN A 123 11.37 -6.75 34.93
C ASN A 123 10.45 -6.37 36.09
N GLN A 124 9.14 -6.61 35.91
CA GLN A 124 8.10 -6.33 36.91
C GLN A 124 8.26 -4.95 37.55
N PHE A 125 8.44 -3.94 36.67
CA PHE A 125 8.73 -2.55 37.02
C PHE A 125 7.46 -1.88 37.54
N GLU A 126 7.33 -1.77 38.84
CA GLU A 126 6.18 -1.11 39.47
C GLU A 126 6.29 0.41 39.32
N PHE A 127 5.26 1.04 38.79
CA PHE A 127 5.24 2.47 38.54
C PHE A 127 3.90 3.09 38.97
N GLU A 128 3.96 4.10 39.82
CA GLU A 128 2.82 4.91 40.28
C GLU A 128 2.56 6.07 39.31
N GLY A 129 1.52 5.89 38.44
CA GLY A 129 1.00 6.94 37.56
C GLY A 129 -0.29 7.54 38.14
N TYR A 130 -1.31 7.68 37.31
CA TYR A 130 -2.68 7.92 37.81
C TYR A 130 -3.25 6.67 38.49
N GLU A 131 -2.84 5.51 37.97
CA GLU A 131 -3.03 4.20 38.59
C GLU A 131 -1.68 3.47 38.60
N THR A 132 -1.49 2.54 39.51
CA THR A 132 -0.28 1.74 39.57
C THR A 132 -0.26 0.75 38.40
N ILE A 133 0.81 0.74 37.63
CA ILE A 133 1.09 -0.24 36.59
C ILE A 133 2.33 -1.05 36.90
N ARG A 134 2.45 -2.22 36.27
CA ARG A 134 3.61 -3.09 36.44
C ARG A 134 3.96 -3.76 35.10
N PRO A 135 4.67 -3.05 34.20
CA PRO A 135 5.21 -3.64 32.98
C PRO A 135 6.11 -4.84 33.23
N ASP A 136 5.96 -5.88 32.41
CA ASP A 136 6.69 -7.12 32.57
C ASP A 136 8.20 -6.95 32.35
N VAL A 137 8.61 -6.22 31.28
CA VAL A 137 10.02 -5.92 31.01
C VAL A 137 10.16 -4.46 30.60
N VAL A 138 11.15 -3.77 31.18
CA VAL A 138 11.52 -2.39 30.83
C VAL A 138 13.00 -2.35 30.43
N VAL A 139 13.26 -1.67 29.32
CA VAL A 139 14.59 -1.52 28.72
C VAL A 139 15.02 -0.07 28.84
N MET A 140 16.19 0.16 29.43
CA MET A 140 16.74 1.48 29.75
C MET A 140 18.11 1.70 29.11
N VAL A 141 18.39 2.92 28.70
CA VAL A 141 19.74 3.37 28.33
C VAL A 141 20.08 4.58 29.18
N ASN A 142 21.25 4.54 29.84
CA ASN A 142 21.69 5.58 30.77
C ASN A 142 20.64 5.90 31.84
N GLY A 143 19.92 4.89 32.32
CA GLY A 143 18.89 5.04 33.33
C GLY A 143 17.56 5.61 32.81
N ILE A 144 17.40 5.82 31.52
CA ILE A 144 16.20 6.35 30.86
C ILE A 144 15.40 5.19 30.28
N PRO A 145 14.11 4.99 30.63
CA PRO A 145 13.27 3.96 30.03
C PRO A 145 12.93 4.31 28.57
N LEU A 146 13.28 3.43 27.62
CA LEU A 146 13.08 3.66 26.19
C LEU A 146 12.15 2.64 25.54
N ALA A 147 11.98 1.44 26.12
CA ALA A 147 11.02 0.46 25.65
C ALA A 147 10.38 -0.31 26.80
N VAL A 148 9.12 -0.67 26.63
CA VAL A 148 8.36 -1.56 27.50
C VAL A 148 7.91 -2.76 26.70
N ILE A 149 8.06 -3.97 27.26
CA ILE A 149 7.63 -5.22 26.65
C ILE A 149 6.62 -5.86 27.58
N GLU A 150 5.47 -6.20 27.06
CA GLU A 150 4.42 -6.96 27.75
C GLU A 150 4.52 -8.43 27.35
N ALA A 151 4.60 -9.32 28.33
CA ALA A 151 4.65 -10.76 28.12
C ALA A 151 3.25 -11.37 28.22
N LYS A 152 2.95 -12.33 27.38
CA LYS A 152 1.70 -13.10 27.40
C LYS A 152 2.00 -14.57 27.15
N ARG A 153 1.25 -15.46 27.78
CA ARG A 153 1.41 -16.90 27.53
C ARG A 153 1.05 -17.21 26.07
N PRO A 154 1.80 -18.14 25.41
CA PRO A 154 1.54 -18.49 24.01
C PRO A 154 0.17 -19.14 23.78
N VAL A 155 -0.44 -19.66 24.82
CA VAL A 155 -1.78 -20.27 24.80
C VAL A 155 -2.63 -19.63 25.90
N LEU A 156 -3.51 -18.74 25.51
CA LEU A 156 -4.59 -18.22 26.34
C LEU A 156 -5.88 -18.92 25.90
N GLU A 157 -6.63 -19.50 26.86
CA GLU A 157 -7.94 -20.08 26.58
C GLU A 157 -8.84 -18.98 25.96
N ASP A 158 -9.24 -19.19 24.69
CA ASP A 158 -10.16 -18.32 23.91
C ASP A 158 -9.72 -16.85 23.65
N LYS A 159 -8.43 -16.51 23.77
CA LYS A 159 -7.94 -15.15 23.53
C LYS A 159 -6.64 -15.14 22.73
N ASP A 160 -6.50 -14.15 21.84
CA ASP A 160 -5.24 -13.84 21.17
C ASP A 160 -4.27 -13.17 22.16
N PRO A 161 -3.10 -13.77 22.44
CA PRO A 161 -2.11 -13.19 23.36
C PRO A 161 -1.66 -11.78 22.96
N ILE A 162 -1.49 -11.55 21.67
CA ILE A 162 -1.05 -10.24 21.16
C ILE A 162 -2.13 -9.17 21.39
N GLU A 163 -3.40 -9.51 21.14
CA GLU A 163 -4.51 -8.57 21.38
C GLU A 163 -4.71 -8.27 22.88
N GLU A 164 -4.52 -9.25 23.76
CA GLU A 164 -4.58 -9.01 25.21
C GLU A 164 -3.39 -8.15 25.68
N GLY A 165 -2.18 -8.39 25.17
CA GLY A 165 -1.01 -7.54 25.42
C GLY A 165 -1.24 -6.11 24.93
N ARG A 166 -1.84 -5.95 23.73
CA ARG A 166 -2.21 -4.64 23.18
C ARG A 166 -3.16 -3.88 24.12
N LYS A 167 -4.22 -4.53 24.58
CA LYS A 167 -5.19 -3.92 25.53
C LYS A 167 -4.52 -3.47 26.83
N GLN A 168 -3.59 -4.28 27.32
CA GLN A 168 -2.86 -3.98 28.55
C GLN A 168 -1.91 -2.78 28.36
N LEU A 169 -1.16 -2.72 27.27
CA LEU A 169 -0.29 -1.59 26.97
C LEU A 169 -1.10 -0.30 26.78
N MET A 170 -2.27 -0.35 26.13
CA MET A 170 -3.15 0.80 25.99
C MET A 170 -3.72 1.28 27.32
N ARG A 171 -4.02 0.33 28.24
CA ARG A 171 -4.37 0.68 29.61
C ARG A 171 -3.20 1.37 30.31
N TYR A 172 -1.99 0.85 30.25
CA TYR A 172 -0.80 1.45 30.84
C TYR A 172 -0.53 2.86 30.31
N TYR A 173 -0.68 3.07 29.00
CA TYR A 173 -0.54 4.39 28.40
C TYR A 173 -1.51 5.42 29.01
N ARG A 174 -2.77 5.02 29.28
CA ARG A 174 -3.76 5.86 29.91
C ARG A 174 -3.49 6.07 31.41
N ASP A 175 -3.10 5.00 32.10
CA ASP A 175 -3.01 4.96 33.57
C ASP A 175 -1.67 5.55 34.07
N ALA A 176 -0.61 5.50 33.27
CA ALA A 176 0.71 6.01 33.61
C ALA A 176 1.43 6.78 32.46
N PRO A 177 0.81 7.86 31.91
CA PRO A 177 1.42 8.63 30.82
C PRO A 177 2.75 9.27 31.22
N GLN A 178 3.03 9.40 32.52
CA GLN A 178 4.28 9.89 33.08
C GLN A 178 5.48 9.00 32.74
N LEU A 179 5.28 7.70 32.59
CA LEU A 179 6.31 6.77 32.08
C LEU A 179 6.36 6.78 30.55
N PHE A 180 5.21 6.72 29.91
CA PHE A 180 5.10 6.58 28.45
C PHE A 180 5.65 7.77 27.65
N LYS A 181 5.72 8.97 28.26
CA LYS A 181 6.33 10.14 27.60
C LYS A 181 7.84 9.99 27.31
N TYR A 182 8.52 9.01 27.91
CA TYR A 182 9.93 8.74 27.65
C TYR A 182 10.16 7.59 26.66
N LEU A 183 9.15 6.73 26.45
CA LEU A 183 9.32 5.54 25.63
C LEU A 183 9.50 5.83 24.14
N GLY A 184 10.40 5.10 23.51
CA GLY A 184 10.58 5.03 22.07
C GLY A 184 9.49 4.20 21.43
N PHE A 185 9.27 3.00 21.94
CA PHE A 185 8.25 2.07 21.45
C PHE A 185 7.82 1.08 22.56
N VAL A 186 6.82 0.29 22.24
CA VAL A 186 6.35 -0.80 23.09
C VAL A 186 6.37 -2.12 22.33
N GLY A 187 6.52 -3.22 23.04
CA GLY A 187 6.56 -4.57 22.47
C GLY A 187 5.59 -5.51 23.18
N ILE A 188 5.17 -6.55 22.47
CA ILE A 188 4.41 -7.69 23.02
C ILE A 188 5.14 -8.96 22.63
N ALA A 189 5.36 -9.81 23.62
CA ALA A 189 6.01 -11.10 23.48
C ALA A 189 5.06 -12.22 23.95
N ASP A 190 4.90 -13.29 23.15
CA ASP A 190 4.08 -14.44 23.54
C ASP A 190 4.88 -15.75 23.60
N GLY A 191 6.22 -15.67 23.46
CA GLY A 191 7.13 -16.81 23.44
C GLY A 191 7.25 -17.51 22.09
N LEU A 192 6.37 -17.20 21.12
CA LEU A 192 6.44 -17.63 19.73
C LEU A 192 6.76 -16.46 18.80
N PHE A 193 6.23 -15.30 19.12
CA PHE A 193 6.41 -14.06 18.37
C PHE A 193 6.80 -12.92 19.31
N PHE A 194 7.47 -11.92 18.73
CA PHE A 194 7.65 -10.61 19.34
C PHE A 194 7.19 -9.56 18.31
N LYS A 195 6.29 -8.68 18.74
CA LYS A 195 5.77 -7.60 17.90
C LYS A 195 5.96 -6.26 18.58
N TYR A 196 6.16 -5.20 17.81
CA TYR A 196 6.41 -3.86 18.33
C TYR A 196 5.58 -2.81 17.61
N ASP A 197 5.27 -1.73 18.31
CA ASP A 197 4.59 -0.53 17.81
C ASP A 197 4.73 0.62 18.81
N TRP A 198 4.09 1.72 18.52
CA TRP A 198 3.99 2.84 19.47
C TRP A 198 2.57 3.09 19.99
N ASP A 199 1.59 3.25 19.08
CA ASP A 199 0.22 3.68 19.41
C ASP A 199 -0.77 2.54 19.63
N GLY A 200 -0.34 1.31 19.44
CA GLY A 200 -1.16 0.11 19.59
C GLY A 200 -2.20 -0.10 18.50
N GLU A 201 -2.16 0.70 17.42
CA GLU A 201 -3.05 0.49 16.29
C GLU A 201 -2.60 -0.74 15.48
N ARG A 202 -1.29 -0.96 15.36
CA ARG A 202 -0.77 -2.04 14.54
C ARG A 202 0.62 -2.52 14.95
N PHE A 203 0.70 -3.66 15.59
CA PHE A 203 1.94 -4.31 15.97
C PHE A 203 2.58 -5.07 14.80
N PHE A 204 3.90 -4.91 14.62
CA PHE A 204 4.69 -5.48 13.53
C PHE A 204 5.71 -6.50 14.01
N ASP A 205 5.92 -7.54 13.20
CA ASP A 205 7.06 -8.44 13.34
C ASP A 205 8.31 -7.82 12.71
N TRP A 206 9.49 -8.16 13.22
CA TRP A 206 10.75 -7.87 12.55
C TRP A 206 11.23 -9.10 11.76
N LYS A 207 10.81 -9.22 10.50
CA LYS A 207 11.01 -10.40 9.66
C LYS A 207 12.32 -10.39 8.84
N HIS A 208 13.38 -9.85 9.40
CA HIS A 208 14.68 -9.80 8.72
C HIS A 208 15.82 -10.18 9.70
N PRO A 209 16.74 -11.07 9.31
CA PRO A 209 16.77 -11.91 8.07
C PRO A 209 15.62 -12.92 8.03
N ARG A 210 15.03 -13.10 6.85
CA ARG A 210 13.81 -13.89 6.71
C ARG A 210 14.00 -15.38 7.03
N GLU A 211 15.13 -15.95 6.60
CA GLU A 211 15.45 -17.35 6.88
C GLU A 211 15.61 -17.64 8.38
N GLU A 212 16.13 -16.71 9.15
CA GLU A 212 16.24 -16.82 10.60
C GLU A 212 14.87 -16.64 11.26
N PHE A 213 14.08 -15.67 10.79
CA PHE A 213 12.72 -15.44 11.28
C PHE A 213 11.82 -16.66 11.05
N GLU A 214 11.90 -17.33 9.90
CA GLU A 214 11.11 -18.54 9.62
C GLU A 214 11.50 -19.71 10.56
N LYS A 215 12.70 -19.72 11.11
CA LYS A 215 13.14 -20.74 12.09
C LYS A 215 12.70 -20.39 13.52
N ASP A 216 12.86 -19.14 13.90
CA ASP A 216 12.54 -18.64 15.24
C ASP A 216 12.11 -17.16 15.20
N PRO A 217 10.82 -16.88 15.00
CA PRO A 217 10.31 -15.51 14.90
C PRO A 217 10.55 -14.68 16.15
N PHE A 218 10.37 -15.28 17.33
CA PHE A 218 10.56 -14.63 18.61
C PHE A 218 12.00 -14.19 18.83
N LYS A 219 12.94 -15.11 18.70
CA LYS A 219 14.37 -14.85 18.87
C LYS A 219 14.88 -13.84 17.84
N THR A 220 14.52 -14.01 16.56
CA THR A 220 14.99 -13.13 15.48
C THR A 220 14.52 -11.70 15.68
N SER A 221 13.23 -11.48 16.00
CA SER A 221 12.69 -10.15 16.19
C SER A 221 13.37 -9.43 17.37
N ILE A 222 13.51 -10.09 18.52
CA ILE A 222 14.16 -9.52 19.70
C ILE A 222 15.63 -9.24 19.40
N SER A 223 16.35 -10.20 18.83
CA SER A 223 17.79 -10.07 18.57
C SER A 223 18.10 -8.95 17.58
N GLN A 224 17.22 -8.70 16.62
CA GLN A 224 17.44 -7.61 15.64
C GLN A 224 17.08 -6.25 16.21
N ILE A 225 15.96 -6.12 16.92
CA ILE A 225 15.52 -4.84 17.47
C ILE A 225 16.41 -4.39 18.63
N PHE A 226 16.76 -5.31 19.52
CA PHE A 226 17.52 -5.01 20.74
C PHE A 226 19.03 -5.24 20.62
N ASN A 227 19.53 -5.61 19.40
CA ASN A 227 20.95 -5.40 19.13
C ASN A 227 21.30 -3.94 19.43
N ILE A 228 22.33 -3.68 20.23
CA ILE A 228 22.65 -2.34 20.75
C ILE A 228 22.75 -1.32 19.61
N SER A 229 23.47 -1.62 18.53
CA SER A 229 23.60 -0.71 17.38
C SER A 229 22.27 -0.41 16.69
N ASN A 230 21.44 -1.47 16.46
CA ASN A 230 20.13 -1.28 15.86
C ASN A 230 19.18 -0.53 16.77
N PHE A 231 19.19 -0.83 18.07
CA PHE A 231 18.33 -0.17 19.06
C PHE A 231 18.62 1.32 19.11
N LEU A 232 19.89 1.70 19.23
CA LEU A 232 20.30 3.11 19.23
C LEU A 232 19.94 3.79 17.90
N ASP A 233 20.16 3.13 16.79
CA ASP A 233 19.79 3.66 15.47
C ASP A 233 18.27 3.86 15.34
N ILE A 234 17.44 2.93 15.85
CA ILE A 234 15.99 3.08 15.88
C ILE A 234 15.59 4.30 16.71
N ILE A 235 16.12 4.43 17.92
CA ILE A 235 15.80 5.54 18.83
C ILE A 235 16.22 6.89 18.24
N GLU A 236 17.40 6.95 17.65
CA GLU A 236 17.91 8.20 17.10
C GLU A 236 17.24 8.61 15.78
N ASN A 237 17.08 7.65 14.84
CA ASN A 237 16.83 7.98 13.44
C ASN A 237 15.51 7.46 12.90
N PHE A 238 14.86 6.47 13.53
CA PHE A 238 13.71 5.77 12.96
C PHE A 238 12.39 5.97 13.71
N ILE A 239 12.33 6.99 14.56
CA ILE A 239 11.10 7.46 15.21
C ILE A 239 10.85 8.89 14.77
N VAL A 240 9.65 9.15 14.23
CA VAL A 240 9.23 10.47 13.75
C VAL A 240 7.88 10.88 14.29
N PHE A 241 7.68 12.18 14.47
CA PHE A 241 6.42 12.76 14.94
C PHE A 241 5.74 13.50 13.80
N HIS A 242 4.59 12.97 13.36
CA HIS A 242 3.79 13.56 12.31
C HIS A 242 2.72 14.48 12.89
N ILE A 243 2.68 15.74 12.46
CA ILE A 243 1.74 16.74 12.95
C ILE A 243 0.77 17.08 11.82
N THR A 244 -0.51 16.78 11.97
CA THR A 244 -1.59 17.18 11.05
C THR A 244 -2.58 18.05 11.79
N GLN A 245 -2.94 19.19 11.21
CA GLN A 245 -4.01 20.13 11.62
C GLN A 245 -4.28 20.30 13.13
N ASN A 246 -3.69 19.73 14.08
CA ASN A 246 -3.77 19.78 15.55
C ASN A 246 -3.60 18.40 16.21
N LYS A 247 -3.28 17.35 15.45
CA LYS A 247 -3.00 16.02 15.99
C LYS A 247 -1.54 15.66 15.74
N ILE A 248 -0.83 15.30 16.80
CA ILE A 248 0.51 14.72 16.72
C ILE A 248 0.35 13.21 16.75
N THR A 249 0.95 12.53 15.79
CA THR A 249 1.08 11.06 15.76
C THR A 249 2.55 10.69 15.72
N LYS A 250 2.94 9.71 16.49
CA LYS A 250 4.28 9.14 16.47
C LYS A 250 4.29 7.94 15.54
N LYS A 251 5.35 7.77 14.77
CA LYS A 251 5.56 6.63 13.88
C LYS A 251 6.94 6.04 14.11
N ILE A 252 7.02 4.73 14.21
CA ILE A 252 8.27 3.97 14.21
C ILE A 252 8.46 3.27 12.88
N ALA A 253 9.69 3.12 12.42
CA ALA A 253 9.96 2.43 11.16
C ALA A 253 9.65 0.94 11.23
N TRP A 254 9.13 0.39 10.13
CA TRP A 254 9.10 -1.04 9.89
C TRP A 254 10.47 -1.55 9.46
N TYR A 255 10.72 -2.85 9.61
CA TYR A 255 11.98 -3.45 9.18
C TYR A 255 12.33 -3.20 7.70
N PRO A 256 11.40 -3.18 6.71
CA PRO A 256 11.77 -2.86 5.33
C PRO A 256 12.22 -1.40 5.16
N GLN A 257 11.63 -0.48 5.92
CA GLN A 257 12.02 0.94 5.89
C GLN A 257 13.39 1.14 6.53
N PHE A 258 13.63 0.50 7.69
CA PHE A 258 14.92 0.50 8.36
C PHE A 258 16.02 -0.08 7.46
N ARG A 259 15.79 -1.26 6.87
CA ARG A 259 16.71 -1.95 5.99
C ARG A 259 17.06 -1.11 4.76
N ALA A 260 16.04 -0.59 4.06
CA ALA A 260 16.24 0.20 2.85
C ALA A 260 16.93 1.54 3.12
N ALA A 261 16.58 2.25 4.20
CA ALA A 261 17.24 3.51 4.57
C ALA A 261 18.71 3.27 4.92
N ASN A 262 19.02 2.23 5.69
CA ASN A 262 20.40 1.85 6.03
C ASN A 262 21.19 1.37 4.80
N ALA A 263 20.55 0.66 3.86
CA ALA A 263 21.18 0.29 2.59
C ALA A 263 21.55 1.52 1.75
N ILE A 264 20.70 2.55 1.72
CA ILE A 264 21.00 3.82 1.05
C ILE A 264 22.19 4.51 1.70
N VAL A 265 22.19 4.64 3.04
CA VAL A 265 23.28 5.27 3.77
C VAL A 265 24.60 4.53 3.52
N ARG A 266 24.62 3.20 3.67
CA ARG A 266 25.80 2.37 3.39
C ARG A 266 26.30 2.57 1.96
N ARG A 267 25.39 2.62 0.96
CA ARG A 267 25.71 2.84 -0.45
C ARG A 267 26.40 4.18 -0.68
N VAL A 268 25.95 5.24 -0.02
CA VAL A 268 26.54 6.57 -0.18
C VAL A 268 27.87 6.70 0.58
N VAL A 269 27.92 6.23 1.82
CA VAL A 269 29.06 6.47 2.71
C VAL A 269 30.21 5.49 2.46
N HIS A 270 29.90 4.19 2.40
CA HIS A 270 30.92 3.13 2.33
C HIS A 270 31.19 2.63 0.92
N GLU A 271 30.13 2.30 0.16
CA GLU A 271 30.30 1.74 -1.18
C GLU A 271 30.63 2.79 -2.23
N LYS A 272 30.24 4.05 -2.00
CA LYS A 272 30.42 5.20 -2.92
C LYS A 272 29.87 4.98 -4.32
N LYS A 273 28.86 4.08 -4.46
CA LYS A 273 28.17 3.79 -5.70
C LYS A 273 27.03 4.80 -5.93
N LYS A 274 26.93 5.33 -7.15
CA LYS A 274 26.08 6.48 -7.48
C LYS A 274 24.62 6.17 -7.72
N LYS A 275 24.21 4.90 -7.76
CA LYS A 275 22.83 4.50 -8.08
C LYS A 275 22.27 3.50 -7.07
N GLY A 276 20.96 3.50 -6.91
CA GLY A 276 20.22 2.51 -6.16
C GLY A 276 18.72 2.51 -6.51
N LEU A 277 18.13 1.32 -6.65
CA LEU A 277 16.69 1.15 -6.83
C LEU A 277 16.10 0.55 -5.56
N ILE A 278 15.14 1.24 -4.97
CA ILE A 278 14.28 0.75 -3.89
C ILE A 278 12.97 0.29 -4.51
N TRP A 279 12.84 -1.01 -4.64
CA TRP A 279 11.65 -1.66 -5.19
C TRP A 279 10.74 -2.10 -4.06
N HIS A 280 9.98 -1.19 -3.51
CA HIS A 280 9.02 -1.45 -2.46
C HIS A 280 7.59 -1.32 -2.97
N PHE A 281 6.76 -2.33 -2.71
CA PHE A 281 5.37 -2.34 -3.13
C PHE A 281 4.62 -1.10 -2.62
N GLN A 282 3.53 -0.76 -3.29
CA GLN A 282 2.75 0.42 -2.95
C GLN A 282 2.07 0.21 -1.59
N GLY A 283 2.30 1.15 -0.67
CA GLY A 283 1.80 1.01 0.69
C GLY A 283 2.83 0.67 1.75
N SER A 284 4.03 0.29 1.36
CA SER A 284 5.15 0.00 2.27
C SER A 284 5.72 1.23 3.00
N GLY A 285 5.19 2.44 2.74
CA GLY A 285 5.71 3.66 3.35
C GLY A 285 7.01 4.20 2.74
N LYS A 286 7.19 4.11 1.41
CA LYS A 286 8.36 4.64 0.68
C LYS A 286 8.74 6.09 1.07
N THR A 287 7.74 6.94 1.30
CA THR A 287 7.94 8.32 1.75
C THR A 287 8.67 8.38 3.09
N LEU A 288 8.30 7.52 4.05
CA LEU A 288 8.99 7.41 5.33
C LEU A 288 10.42 6.87 5.16
N THR A 289 10.62 5.91 4.25
CA THR A 289 11.98 5.43 3.91
C THR A 289 12.87 6.57 3.40
N MET A 290 12.35 7.42 2.50
CA MET A 290 13.08 8.61 2.03
C MET A 290 13.39 9.58 3.18
N LEU A 291 12.42 9.79 4.08
CA LEU A 291 12.56 10.65 5.25
C LEU A 291 13.70 10.15 6.16
N PHE A 292 13.67 8.87 6.53
CA PHE A 292 14.68 8.26 7.39
C PHE A 292 16.07 8.29 6.75
N ALA A 293 16.18 7.95 5.47
CA ALA A 293 17.44 8.00 4.75
C ALA A 293 17.97 9.45 4.66
N ALA A 294 17.11 10.42 4.34
CA ALA A 294 17.50 11.83 4.28
C ALA A 294 17.96 12.34 5.63
N TRP A 295 17.24 12.01 6.71
CA TRP A 295 17.60 12.40 8.07
C TRP A 295 18.98 11.86 8.48
N LYS A 296 19.22 10.55 8.24
CA LYS A 296 20.52 9.93 8.55
C LYS A 296 21.65 10.55 7.73
N LEU A 297 21.48 10.69 6.41
CA LEU A 297 22.50 11.25 5.52
C LEU A 297 22.86 12.70 5.90
N LYS A 298 21.92 13.47 6.42
CA LYS A 298 22.18 14.83 6.91
C LYS A 298 23.11 14.88 8.12
N LYS A 299 23.13 13.84 8.93
CA LYS A 299 23.93 13.72 10.14
C LYS A 299 25.32 13.13 9.89
N VAL A 300 25.56 12.47 8.75
CA VAL A 300 26.84 11.83 8.42
C VAL A 300 27.94 12.90 8.25
N PRO A 301 28.97 12.93 9.12
CA PRO A 301 30.02 13.96 9.08
C PRO A 301 30.82 13.94 7.78
N GLU A 302 31.12 12.73 7.23
CA GLU A 302 31.91 12.53 6.00
C GLU A 302 31.27 13.13 4.76
N LEU A 303 29.94 13.38 4.80
CA LEU A 303 29.22 14.04 3.72
C LEU A 303 29.22 15.56 3.84
N GLU A 304 29.84 16.13 4.87
CA GLU A 304 29.97 17.57 5.05
C GLU A 304 28.64 18.34 4.85
N ASN A 305 27.57 17.85 5.49
CA ASN A 305 26.20 18.38 5.35
C ASN A 305 25.68 18.39 3.90
N PRO A 306 25.29 17.25 3.34
CA PRO A 306 24.92 17.10 1.93
C PRO A 306 23.66 17.88 1.53
N THR A 307 23.53 18.20 0.23
CA THR A 307 22.27 18.65 -0.35
C THR A 307 21.45 17.41 -0.75
N ILE A 308 20.20 17.32 -0.26
CA ILE A 308 19.29 16.21 -0.61
C ILE A 308 18.15 16.76 -1.46
N ILE A 309 17.88 16.14 -2.59
CA ILE A 309 16.83 16.57 -3.52
C ILE A 309 15.77 15.49 -3.61
N LEU A 310 14.54 15.82 -3.21
CA LEU A 310 13.38 14.96 -3.32
C LEU A 310 12.59 15.34 -4.56
N ILE A 311 12.52 14.44 -5.53
CA ILE A 311 11.84 14.66 -6.81
C ILE A 311 10.56 13.85 -6.85
N VAL A 312 9.43 14.53 -7.00
CA VAL A 312 8.11 13.93 -7.17
C VAL A 312 7.49 14.28 -8.52
N ASP A 313 6.52 13.49 -8.94
CA ASP A 313 5.88 13.67 -10.25
C ASP A 313 4.78 14.73 -10.23
N ARG A 314 4.06 14.92 -9.11
CA ARG A 314 2.88 15.79 -9.01
C ARG A 314 2.99 16.81 -7.88
N LEU A 315 2.36 17.97 -8.09
CA LEU A 315 2.29 19.04 -7.08
C LEU A 315 1.56 18.62 -5.79
N GLU A 316 0.61 17.69 -5.89
CA GLU A 316 -0.11 17.16 -4.73
C GLU A 316 0.81 16.31 -3.85
N LEU A 317 1.62 15.44 -4.46
CA LEU A 317 2.66 14.69 -3.76
C LEU A 317 3.74 15.62 -3.16
N GLN A 318 4.06 16.72 -3.86
CA GLN A 318 4.95 17.74 -3.33
C GLN A 318 4.43 18.37 -2.03
N ARG A 319 3.11 18.59 -1.93
CA ARG A 319 2.47 19.11 -0.71
C ARG A 319 2.48 18.07 0.43
N GLN A 320 2.14 16.82 0.14
CA GLN A 320 2.19 15.75 1.13
C GLN A 320 3.61 15.56 1.69
N LEU A 321 4.61 15.51 0.82
CA LEU A 321 6.01 15.48 1.23
C LEU A 321 6.40 16.72 2.04
N LYS A 322 5.91 17.90 1.65
CA LYS A 322 6.10 19.11 2.44
C LYS A 322 5.64 18.91 3.87
N ASP A 323 4.40 18.46 4.06
CA ASP A 323 3.82 18.30 5.39
C ASP A 323 4.59 17.26 6.23
N GLU A 324 5.21 16.26 5.61
CA GLU A 324 6.04 15.27 6.28
C GLU A 324 7.49 15.74 6.52
N PHE A 325 8.09 16.45 5.56
CA PHE A 325 9.49 16.89 5.60
C PHE A 325 9.69 18.32 6.15
N GLU A 326 8.64 19.16 6.18
CA GLU A 326 8.75 20.55 6.66
C GLU A 326 9.23 20.66 8.13
N LYS A 327 9.11 19.54 8.84
CA LYS A 327 9.55 19.40 10.24
C LYS A 327 11.01 19.03 10.38
N LEU A 328 11.65 18.60 9.29
CA LEU A 328 13.10 18.47 9.29
C LEU A 328 13.71 19.85 9.14
N PRO A 329 14.69 20.18 10.00
CA PRO A 329 15.47 21.41 9.84
C PRO A 329 16.02 21.50 8.41
N PHE A 330 16.06 22.70 7.86
CA PHE A 330 16.64 22.95 6.53
C PHE A 330 15.87 22.39 5.33
N THR A 331 14.56 22.17 5.44
CA THR A 331 13.73 21.76 4.29
C THR A 331 13.23 22.97 3.51
N ALA A 332 13.40 22.95 2.19
CA ALA A 332 12.98 24.01 1.28
C ALA A 332 12.21 23.47 0.08
N ILE A 333 11.15 24.17 -0.33
CA ILE A 333 10.42 23.85 -1.55
C ILE A 333 10.93 24.73 -2.68
N ALA A 334 11.31 24.12 -3.79
CA ALA A 334 11.56 24.87 -5.02
C ALA A 334 10.24 25.37 -5.62
N LYS A 335 9.97 26.68 -5.57
CA LYS A 335 8.71 27.27 -6.04
C LYS A 335 8.56 27.15 -7.57
N ASN A 336 9.62 27.44 -8.29
CA ASN A 336 9.68 27.39 -9.75
C ASN A 336 11.09 27.00 -10.23
N ARG A 337 11.31 26.94 -11.54
CA ARG A 337 12.61 26.59 -12.13
C ARG A 337 13.73 27.53 -11.69
N LYS A 338 13.52 28.85 -11.73
CA LYS A 338 14.56 29.83 -11.37
C LYS A 338 14.97 29.69 -9.90
N ASP A 339 14.01 29.44 -9.02
CA ASP A 339 14.26 29.18 -7.59
C ASP A 339 15.05 27.87 -7.39
N LEU A 340 14.72 26.82 -8.15
CA LEU A 340 15.48 25.55 -8.14
C LEU A 340 16.93 25.79 -8.62
N GLU A 341 17.12 26.47 -9.74
CA GLU A 341 18.44 26.80 -10.28
C GLU A 341 19.26 27.63 -9.27
N ALA A 342 18.64 28.61 -8.63
CA ALA A 342 19.29 29.41 -7.59
C ALA A 342 19.72 28.60 -6.37
N LYS A 343 18.85 27.69 -5.91
CA LYS A 343 19.16 26.80 -4.79
C LYS A 343 20.26 25.80 -5.13
N LEU A 344 20.31 25.29 -6.34
CA LEU A 344 21.33 24.33 -6.77
C LEU A 344 22.68 24.98 -7.05
N LYS A 345 22.71 26.22 -7.57
CA LYS A 345 23.93 26.99 -7.81
C LYS A 345 24.57 27.50 -6.51
N ARG A 346 23.77 27.74 -5.47
CA ARG A 346 24.29 28.06 -4.13
C ARG A 346 24.82 26.80 -3.48
N ASP A 347 25.70 26.94 -2.56
CA ASP A 347 26.10 25.89 -1.61
C ASP A 347 24.98 25.70 -0.56
N SER A 348 23.77 25.48 -1.03
CA SER A 348 22.59 25.30 -0.20
C SER A 348 22.57 23.87 0.30
N ARG A 349 22.81 23.71 1.58
CA ARG A 349 22.86 22.42 2.25
C ARG A 349 21.48 22.04 2.80
N GLU A 350 20.46 22.16 1.96
CA GLU A 350 19.05 21.95 2.30
C GLU A 350 18.53 20.59 1.80
N ILE A 351 17.39 20.20 2.33
CA ILE A 351 16.53 19.18 1.72
C ILE A 351 15.58 19.90 0.77
N ILE A 352 15.77 19.76 -0.54
CA ILE A 352 15.03 20.48 -1.57
C ILE A 352 13.93 19.58 -2.13
N ILE A 353 12.67 19.95 -1.91
CA ILE A 353 11.52 19.24 -2.50
C ILE A 353 11.13 19.93 -3.82
N THR A 354 11.09 19.16 -4.90
CA THR A 354 10.80 19.69 -6.24
C THR A 354 10.03 18.69 -7.10
N THR A 355 9.58 19.16 -8.28
CA THR A 355 8.99 18.29 -9.30
C THR A 355 9.94 18.17 -10.49
N ILE A 356 9.92 17.00 -11.15
CA ILE A 356 10.81 16.69 -12.27
C ILE A 356 10.65 17.69 -13.45
N GLN A 357 9.47 18.26 -13.64
CA GLN A 357 9.16 19.21 -14.72
C GLN A 357 10.01 20.49 -14.65
N LYS A 358 10.46 20.86 -13.43
CA LYS A 358 11.30 22.05 -13.24
C LYS A 358 12.70 21.91 -13.85
N PHE A 359 13.15 20.67 -14.12
CA PHE A 359 14.40 20.40 -14.85
C PHE A 359 14.26 20.53 -16.38
N GLY A 360 13.06 20.68 -16.91
CA GLY A 360 12.74 20.55 -18.35
C GLY A 360 13.42 21.52 -19.31
N LYS A 361 13.97 22.63 -18.84
CA LYS A 361 14.68 23.64 -19.66
C LYS A 361 16.10 23.92 -19.17
N ILE A 362 16.62 23.14 -18.24
CA ILE A 362 17.98 23.31 -17.73
C ILE A 362 18.94 22.67 -18.75
N THR A 363 19.92 23.46 -19.19
CA THR A 363 20.91 23.05 -20.21
C THR A 363 22.35 23.19 -19.72
N GLU A 364 22.55 23.73 -18.53
CA GLU A 364 23.87 23.96 -17.94
C GLU A 364 24.12 23.08 -16.71
N ILE A 365 25.36 22.89 -16.35
CA ILE A 365 25.74 22.25 -15.08
C ILE A 365 25.47 23.25 -13.95
N LEU A 366 24.59 22.85 -13.03
CA LEU A 366 24.21 23.68 -11.89
C LEU A 366 25.06 23.37 -10.66
N ASN A 367 25.44 22.11 -10.48
CA ASN A 367 26.22 21.69 -9.31
C ASN A 367 27.12 20.51 -9.64
N LYS A 368 28.41 20.60 -9.26
CA LYS A 368 29.41 19.55 -9.50
C LYS A 368 29.82 18.79 -8.22
N ARG A 369 29.24 19.16 -7.08
CA ARG A 369 29.58 18.52 -5.80
C ARG A 369 29.23 17.04 -5.81
N GLU A 370 30.05 16.25 -5.09
CA GLU A 370 29.85 14.81 -4.95
C GLU A 370 28.88 14.41 -3.84
N ASN A 371 28.62 15.34 -2.92
CA ASN A 371 27.69 15.15 -1.78
C ASN A 371 26.27 15.66 -2.06
N VAL A 372 25.82 15.57 -3.30
CA VAL A 372 24.43 15.80 -3.68
C VAL A 372 23.72 14.45 -3.84
N ILE A 373 22.60 14.27 -3.16
CA ILE A 373 21.85 13.02 -3.13
C ILE A 373 20.43 13.27 -3.62
N ILE A 374 19.97 12.48 -4.57
CA ILE A 374 18.68 12.66 -5.25
C ILE A 374 17.82 11.44 -5.01
N PHE A 375 16.64 11.65 -4.44
CA PHE A 375 15.59 10.64 -4.30
C PHE A 375 14.47 10.93 -5.30
N ILE A 376 14.11 9.95 -6.11
CA ILE A 376 13.08 10.08 -7.16
C ILE A 376 11.94 9.14 -6.83
N ASP A 377 10.78 9.71 -6.48
CA ASP A 377 9.57 8.94 -6.26
C ASP A 377 8.91 8.54 -7.58
N GLU A 378 8.19 7.41 -7.59
CA GLU A 378 7.55 6.81 -8.76
C GLU A 378 8.50 6.73 -9.98
N ALA A 379 9.72 6.23 -9.75
CA ALA A 379 10.84 6.23 -10.69
C ALA A 379 10.56 5.53 -12.04
N HIS A 380 9.49 4.73 -12.12
CA HIS A 380 9.07 4.03 -13.36
C HIS A 380 8.37 4.94 -14.38
N ARG A 381 7.95 6.16 -14.03
CA ARG A 381 7.12 7.00 -14.92
C ARG A 381 7.85 7.47 -16.15
N SER A 382 7.09 7.55 -17.26
CA SER A 382 7.61 7.84 -18.60
C SER A 382 8.18 9.25 -18.81
N GLN A 383 7.79 10.19 -17.97
CA GLN A 383 8.26 11.58 -18.06
C GLN A 383 9.71 11.74 -17.60
N TYR A 384 10.22 10.75 -16.85
CA TYR A 384 11.58 10.80 -16.32
C TYR A 384 12.69 10.64 -17.38
N GLY A 385 12.44 10.03 -18.55
CA GLY A 385 13.48 9.81 -19.55
C GLY A 385 14.21 11.09 -19.92
N LYS A 386 13.54 12.04 -20.62
CA LYS A 386 14.12 13.32 -21.05
C LYS A 386 14.55 14.21 -19.91
N LEU A 387 13.73 14.28 -18.85
CA LEU A 387 13.97 15.10 -17.69
C LEU A 387 15.08 14.53 -16.83
N ALA A 388 15.22 13.19 -16.75
CA ALA A 388 16.32 12.52 -16.07
C ALA A 388 17.68 12.75 -16.74
N ALA A 389 17.73 12.77 -18.08
CA ALA A 389 18.96 13.12 -18.78
C ALA A 389 19.41 14.56 -18.46
N ARG A 390 18.48 15.50 -18.39
CA ARG A 390 18.76 16.89 -18.00
C ARG A 390 19.16 17.02 -16.53
N LEU A 391 18.50 16.29 -15.65
CA LEU A 391 18.86 16.22 -14.24
C LEU A 391 20.31 15.76 -14.07
N ARG A 392 20.70 14.66 -14.76
CA ARG A 392 22.07 14.14 -14.72
C ARG A 392 23.09 15.10 -15.35
N ALA A 393 22.71 15.79 -16.43
CA ALA A 393 23.55 16.81 -17.03
C ALA A 393 23.72 18.01 -16.10
N ALA A 394 22.68 18.41 -15.37
CA ALA A 394 22.73 19.53 -14.43
C ALA A 394 23.52 19.22 -13.15
N ILE A 395 23.51 17.95 -12.68
CA ILE A 395 24.18 17.51 -11.45
C ILE A 395 24.87 16.16 -11.72
N PRO A 396 26.01 16.16 -12.41
CA PRO A 396 26.63 14.94 -12.94
C PRO A 396 27.20 13.99 -11.89
N ASN A 397 27.59 14.51 -10.71
CA ASN A 397 28.25 13.75 -9.66
C ASN A 397 27.30 13.27 -8.55
N ALA A 398 25.99 13.57 -8.67
CA ALA A 398 25.01 13.21 -7.65
C ALA A 398 24.81 11.70 -7.52
N TYR A 399 24.52 11.27 -6.28
CA TYR A 399 23.92 9.97 -6.01
C TYR A 399 22.43 10.02 -6.39
N ILE A 400 21.94 8.97 -7.07
CA ILE A 400 20.55 8.94 -7.55
C ILE A 400 19.87 7.64 -7.12
N PHE A 401 18.85 7.75 -6.29
CA PHE A 401 18.04 6.62 -5.83
C PHE A 401 16.61 6.72 -6.38
N GLY A 402 16.17 5.66 -7.05
CA GLY A 402 14.78 5.53 -7.53
C GLY A 402 13.93 4.75 -6.54
N PHE A 403 12.73 5.25 -6.25
CA PHE A 403 11.73 4.57 -5.43
C PHE A 403 10.53 4.22 -6.30
N THR A 404 10.12 2.96 -6.32
CA THR A 404 8.97 2.49 -7.09
C THR A 404 8.37 1.22 -6.52
N GLY A 405 7.04 1.07 -6.62
CA GLY A 405 6.36 -0.20 -6.35
C GLY A 405 6.23 -1.08 -7.59
N THR A 406 6.47 -0.50 -8.77
CA THR A 406 6.20 -1.14 -10.06
C THR A 406 7.29 -0.79 -11.08
N PRO A 407 8.51 -1.34 -10.93
CA PRO A 407 9.57 -1.10 -11.91
C PRO A 407 9.14 -1.60 -13.30
N ILE A 408 9.65 -0.98 -14.34
CA ILE A 408 9.32 -1.32 -15.73
C ILE A 408 10.52 -1.97 -16.38
N ASP A 409 10.29 -3.13 -17.00
CA ASP A 409 11.20 -3.74 -17.96
C ASP A 409 10.45 -4.03 -19.27
N LYS A 410 10.72 -3.25 -20.30
CA LYS A 410 10.16 -3.44 -21.65
C LYS A 410 11.19 -4.02 -22.61
N GLY A 411 12.09 -4.83 -22.10
CA GLY A 411 13.13 -5.51 -22.85
C GLY A 411 14.29 -4.60 -23.31
N PRO A 412 15.16 -5.11 -24.21
CA PRO A 412 16.40 -4.43 -24.58
C PRO A 412 16.23 -3.05 -25.20
N PHE A 413 15.15 -2.82 -25.93
CA PHE A 413 14.85 -1.56 -26.65
C PHE A 413 13.69 -0.76 -26.04
N GLY A 414 13.22 -1.17 -24.85
CA GLY A 414 12.12 -0.52 -24.13
C GLY A 414 12.58 0.28 -22.93
N LYS A 415 11.61 0.86 -22.23
CA LYS A 415 11.86 1.50 -20.93
C LYS A 415 12.28 0.45 -19.93
N ASN A 416 13.34 0.74 -19.18
CA ASN A 416 13.85 -0.17 -18.17
C ASN A 416 14.30 0.64 -16.94
N THR A 417 13.54 0.49 -15.84
CA THR A 417 13.80 1.17 -14.57
C THR A 417 15.13 0.71 -13.95
N PHE A 418 15.45 -0.57 -14.10
CA PHE A 418 16.67 -1.16 -13.52
C PHE A 418 17.94 -0.55 -14.12
N LYS A 419 17.98 -0.34 -15.44
CA LYS A 419 19.14 0.29 -16.12
C LYS A 419 19.38 1.73 -15.67
N VAL A 420 18.31 2.43 -15.34
CA VAL A 420 18.41 3.83 -14.92
C VAL A 420 18.95 3.94 -13.50
N PHE A 421 18.51 3.07 -12.60
CA PHE A 421 18.71 3.23 -11.16
C PHE A 421 19.59 2.14 -10.52
N CYS A 422 20.01 1.11 -11.25
CA CYS A 422 20.91 0.09 -10.71
C CYS A 422 22.34 0.25 -11.27
N GLU A 423 23.30 -0.19 -10.52
CA GLU A 423 24.67 -0.38 -11.00
C GLU A 423 24.74 -1.62 -11.91
N GLU A 424 25.81 -1.77 -12.66
CA GLU A 424 26.01 -2.91 -13.54
C GLU A 424 26.03 -4.22 -12.74
N GLY A 425 25.23 -5.20 -13.18
CA GLY A 425 25.06 -6.48 -12.49
C GLY A 425 24.10 -6.48 -11.30
N GLU A 426 23.57 -5.31 -10.89
CA GLU A 426 22.59 -5.20 -9.82
C GLU A 426 21.17 -5.03 -10.37
N ARG A 427 20.17 -5.58 -9.65
CA ARG A 427 18.74 -5.44 -9.98
C ARG A 427 18.02 -4.42 -9.10
N TYR A 428 18.38 -4.37 -7.83
CA TYR A 428 17.83 -3.43 -6.85
C TYR A 428 18.81 -3.29 -5.70
N LEU A 429 18.67 -2.22 -4.96
CA LEU A 429 19.37 -2.02 -3.70
C LEU A 429 18.61 -2.69 -2.55
N ASP A 430 17.29 -2.55 -2.56
CA ASP A 430 16.40 -3.19 -1.60
C ASP A 430 15.05 -3.53 -2.26
N LYS A 431 14.46 -4.67 -1.90
CA LYS A 431 13.17 -5.15 -2.42
C LYS A 431 12.23 -5.52 -1.28
N TYR A 432 10.98 -5.07 -1.40
CA TYR A 432 9.85 -5.48 -0.58
C TYR A 432 8.64 -5.73 -1.49
N SER A 433 8.36 -7.00 -1.76
CA SER A 433 7.41 -7.45 -2.77
C SER A 433 5.95 -7.35 -2.32
N VAL A 434 5.01 -7.49 -3.27
CA VAL A 434 3.56 -7.64 -2.99
C VAL A 434 3.31 -8.81 -2.04
N LYS A 435 3.98 -9.95 -2.28
CA LYS A 435 3.85 -11.15 -1.47
C LYS A 435 4.25 -10.89 -0.02
N GLU A 436 5.44 -10.33 0.20
CA GLU A 436 5.92 -9.96 1.53
C GLU A 436 4.97 -8.96 2.21
N SER A 437 4.48 -7.97 1.47
CA SER A 437 3.55 -6.98 1.99
C SER A 437 2.22 -7.58 2.46
N ILE A 438 1.71 -8.61 1.77
CA ILE A 438 0.50 -9.34 2.18
C ILE A 438 0.79 -10.25 3.37
N GLU A 439 1.90 -10.98 3.37
CA GLU A 439 2.32 -11.85 4.46
C GLU A 439 2.59 -11.07 5.75
N ASP A 440 3.05 -9.83 5.63
CA ASP A 440 3.26 -8.94 6.77
C ASP A 440 1.98 -8.20 7.19
N GLY A 441 0.87 -8.42 6.47
CA GLY A 441 -0.39 -7.70 6.67
C GLY A 441 -0.28 -6.19 6.37
N ALA A 442 0.80 -5.72 5.74
CA ALA A 442 0.96 -4.32 5.33
C ALA A 442 -0.04 -3.93 4.25
N THR A 443 -0.40 -4.89 3.42
CA THR A 443 -1.49 -4.78 2.45
C THR A 443 -2.36 -6.03 2.48
N LEU A 444 -3.58 -5.91 1.97
CA LEU A 444 -4.53 -7.01 1.89
C LEU A 444 -4.35 -7.78 0.59
N PRO A 445 -4.76 -9.06 0.53
CA PRO A 445 -4.90 -9.77 -0.73
C PRO A 445 -5.86 -9.03 -1.66
N ILE A 446 -5.67 -9.22 -2.97
CA ILE A 446 -6.53 -8.63 -3.99
C ILE A 446 -7.30 -9.74 -4.65
N TYR A 447 -8.63 -9.61 -4.65
CA TYR A 447 -9.52 -10.51 -5.36
C TYR A 447 -9.99 -9.89 -6.67
N TYR A 448 -9.83 -10.65 -7.73
CA TYR A 448 -10.22 -10.25 -9.08
C TYR A 448 -11.45 -11.00 -9.52
N GLN A 449 -12.46 -10.29 -10.04
CA GLN A 449 -13.67 -10.83 -10.61
C GLN A 449 -13.87 -10.30 -12.01
N TYR A 450 -13.78 -11.18 -12.99
CA TYR A 450 -14.19 -10.87 -14.34
C TYR A 450 -15.72 -10.93 -14.48
N ARG A 451 -16.29 -9.88 -15.08
CA ARG A 451 -17.73 -9.76 -15.34
C ARG A 451 -17.93 -9.63 -16.83
N GLN A 452 -17.97 -10.77 -17.51
CA GLN A 452 -18.07 -10.82 -18.97
C GLN A 452 -19.36 -10.19 -19.45
N VAL A 453 -19.21 -9.19 -20.33
CA VAL A 453 -20.35 -8.55 -21.00
C VAL A 453 -20.54 -9.21 -22.36
N ASP A 454 -21.59 -10.02 -22.51
CA ASP A 454 -21.91 -10.68 -23.75
C ASP A 454 -22.76 -9.77 -24.64
N TYR A 455 -22.21 -9.43 -25.80
CA TYR A 455 -22.87 -8.61 -26.80
C TYR A 455 -23.50 -9.50 -27.86
N LYS A 456 -24.82 -9.59 -27.91
CA LYS A 456 -25.54 -10.28 -28.98
C LYS A 456 -26.06 -9.30 -30.00
N LEU A 457 -25.45 -9.32 -31.18
CA LEU A 457 -26.05 -8.74 -32.37
C LEU A 457 -27.02 -9.74 -32.95
N SER A 458 -28.30 -9.60 -32.63
CA SER A 458 -29.30 -10.40 -33.34
C SER A 458 -29.21 -10.15 -34.86
N LYS A 459 -29.49 -11.16 -35.68
CA LYS A 459 -29.42 -11.02 -37.14
C LYS A 459 -30.14 -9.77 -37.65
N ARG A 460 -31.29 -9.44 -37.06
CA ARG A 460 -32.07 -8.23 -37.34
C ARG A 460 -31.38 -6.92 -36.96
N ILE A 461 -30.66 -6.89 -35.83
CA ILE A 461 -29.88 -5.71 -35.40
C ILE A 461 -28.64 -5.54 -36.28
N LYS A 462 -28.01 -6.63 -36.69
CA LYS A 462 -26.88 -6.61 -37.62
C LYS A 462 -27.30 -6.06 -38.98
N GLU A 463 -28.38 -6.55 -39.55
CA GLU A 463 -28.94 -6.07 -40.80
C GLU A 463 -29.36 -4.59 -40.76
N LEU A 464 -29.89 -4.15 -39.63
CA LEU A 464 -30.26 -2.75 -39.39
C LEU A 464 -29.05 -1.84 -39.25
N LEU A 465 -28.02 -2.30 -38.51
CA LEU A 465 -26.74 -1.60 -38.38
C LEU A 465 -26.02 -1.50 -39.73
N ASP A 466 -26.00 -2.58 -40.50
CA ASP A 466 -25.36 -2.61 -41.84
C ASP A 466 -26.08 -1.65 -42.81
N LYS A 467 -27.43 -1.60 -42.76
CA LYS A 467 -28.21 -0.68 -43.58
C LYS A 467 -28.00 0.78 -43.17
N GLU A 468 -28.18 1.12 -41.89
CA GLU A 468 -27.96 2.48 -41.38
C GLU A 468 -26.50 2.93 -41.54
N PHE A 469 -25.53 2.03 -41.42
CA PHE A 469 -24.12 2.30 -41.69
C PHE A 469 -23.89 2.70 -43.14
N LEU A 470 -24.47 1.96 -44.09
CA LEU A 470 -24.41 2.26 -45.52
C LEU A 470 -25.09 3.60 -45.85
N ASP A 471 -26.23 3.89 -45.24
CA ASP A 471 -26.93 5.17 -45.37
C ASP A 471 -26.11 6.35 -44.86
N ILE A 472 -25.50 6.20 -43.65
CA ILE A 472 -24.63 7.22 -43.05
C ILE A 472 -23.37 7.46 -43.91
N THR A 473 -22.84 6.38 -44.49
CA THR A 473 -21.58 6.42 -45.25
C THR A 473 -21.80 6.51 -46.78
N ALA A 474 -23.02 6.79 -47.19
CA ALA A 474 -23.35 7.02 -48.60
C ALA A 474 -22.48 8.14 -49.20
N GLY A 475 -21.80 7.81 -50.27
CA GLY A 475 -20.85 8.73 -50.95
C GLY A 475 -19.38 8.57 -50.52
N LEU A 476 -19.06 7.70 -49.55
CA LEU A 476 -17.68 7.35 -49.25
C LEU A 476 -17.23 6.12 -50.03
N SER A 477 -15.96 6.06 -50.39
CA SER A 477 -15.36 4.86 -51.01
C SER A 477 -15.35 3.69 -50.05
N PRO A 478 -15.28 2.43 -50.51
CA PRO A 478 -15.24 1.25 -49.63
C PRO A 478 -14.09 1.26 -48.65
N GLU A 479 -12.94 1.85 -49.03
CA GLU A 479 -11.79 2.00 -48.13
C GLU A 479 -12.03 3.03 -47.02
N GLU A 480 -12.72 4.11 -47.32
CA GLU A 480 -13.12 5.15 -46.38
C GLU A 480 -14.20 4.63 -45.42
N GLN A 481 -15.18 3.88 -45.94
CA GLN A 481 -16.20 3.19 -45.12
C GLN A 481 -15.55 2.23 -44.13
N LYS A 482 -14.57 1.44 -44.56
CA LYS A 482 -13.80 0.57 -43.69
C LYS A 482 -13.05 1.34 -42.60
N LYS A 483 -12.42 2.46 -42.94
CA LYS A 483 -11.74 3.34 -41.97
C LYS A 483 -12.72 3.95 -40.97
N VAL A 484 -13.89 4.37 -41.40
CA VAL A 484 -14.95 4.88 -40.51
C VAL A 484 -15.40 3.78 -39.52
N LEU A 485 -15.63 2.58 -40.02
CA LEU A 485 -16.03 1.44 -39.19
C LEU A 485 -14.96 1.10 -38.16
N GLU A 486 -13.70 0.95 -38.56
CA GLU A 486 -12.57 0.66 -37.65
C GLU A 486 -12.39 1.72 -36.55
N ARG A 487 -12.67 2.98 -36.87
CA ARG A 487 -12.60 4.10 -35.90
C ARG A 487 -13.80 4.14 -34.96
N SER A 488 -14.95 3.70 -35.41
CA SER A 488 -16.22 3.77 -34.68
C SER A 488 -16.46 2.54 -33.81
N ALA A 489 -16.14 1.35 -34.31
CA ALA A 489 -16.31 0.07 -33.63
C ALA A 489 -15.16 -0.27 -32.68
N ASN A 490 -14.69 0.71 -31.91
CA ASN A 490 -13.67 0.46 -30.90
C ASN A 490 -14.30 0.17 -29.52
N LEU A 491 -13.56 -0.54 -28.67
CA LEU A 491 -14.02 -0.95 -27.33
C LEU A 491 -14.55 0.23 -26.49
N ARG A 492 -13.96 1.43 -26.63
CA ARG A 492 -14.43 2.62 -25.90
C ARG A 492 -15.87 3.01 -26.24
N ASN A 493 -16.24 2.90 -27.49
CA ASN A 493 -17.61 3.23 -27.94
C ASN A 493 -18.62 2.16 -27.53
N VAL A 494 -18.21 0.90 -27.57
CA VAL A 494 -19.01 -0.23 -27.11
C VAL A 494 -19.33 -0.11 -25.63
N LEU A 495 -18.34 0.26 -24.79
CA LEU A 495 -18.51 0.45 -23.36
C LEU A 495 -19.36 1.67 -22.99
N LYS A 496 -19.58 2.62 -23.92
CA LYS A 496 -20.48 3.77 -23.77
C LYS A 496 -21.84 3.57 -24.46
N ALA A 497 -22.11 2.38 -25.00
CA ALA A 497 -23.44 2.09 -25.56
C ALA A 497 -24.49 2.13 -24.43
N LYS A 498 -25.63 2.76 -24.70
CA LYS A 498 -26.68 3.03 -23.70
C LYS A 498 -27.08 1.77 -22.92
N ASP A 499 -27.36 0.69 -23.61
CA ASP A 499 -27.76 -0.59 -22.99
C ASP A 499 -26.59 -1.21 -22.16
N THR A 500 -25.33 -1.00 -22.60
CA THR A 500 -24.13 -1.43 -21.87
C THR A 500 -24.01 -0.67 -20.54
N VAL A 501 -24.12 0.67 -20.60
CA VAL A 501 -24.05 1.52 -19.40
C VAL A 501 -25.17 1.19 -18.43
N GLU A 502 -26.43 1.05 -18.92
CA GLU A 502 -27.59 0.73 -18.08
C GLU A 502 -27.42 -0.63 -17.37
N LYS A 503 -26.99 -1.67 -18.08
CA LYS A 503 -26.81 -3.02 -17.49
C LYS A 503 -25.61 -3.11 -16.55
N ILE A 504 -24.47 -2.51 -16.91
CA ILE A 504 -23.30 -2.45 -16.01
C ILE A 504 -23.65 -1.64 -14.75
N SER A 505 -24.34 -0.51 -14.89
CA SER A 505 -24.78 0.31 -13.75
C SER A 505 -25.72 -0.44 -12.82
N LYS A 506 -26.64 -1.23 -13.39
CA LYS A 506 -27.51 -2.09 -12.59
C LYS A 506 -26.73 -3.16 -11.84
N ASP A 507 -25.79 -3.82 -12.50
CA ASP A 507 -24.94 -4.83 -11.86
C ASP A 507 -24.06 -4.21 -10.75
N ILE A 508 -23.52 -3.01 -10.98
CA ILE A 508 -22.77 -2.25 -9.96
C ILE A 508 -23.68 -1.91 -8.75
N ALA A 509 -24.88 -1.39 -9.00
CA ALA A 509 -25.80 -1.01 -7.94
C ALA A 509 -26.24 -2.21 -7.10
N ASP A 510 -26.67 -3.30 -7.75
CA ASP A 510 -27.05 -4.54 -7.08
C ASP A 510 -25.90 -5.13 -6.24
N HIS A 511 -24.68 -5.12 -6.80
CA HIS A 511 -23.50 -5.64 -6.12
C HIS A 511 -23.08 -4.75 -4.94
N PHE A 512 -23.10 -3.43 -5.13
CA PHE A 512 -22.74 -2.46 -4.11
C PHE A 512 -23.67 -2.56 -2.90
N GLN A 513 -24.99 -2.54 -3.13
CA GLN A 513 -25.98 -2.63 -2.05
C GLN A 513 -25.93 -3.96 -1.31
N LYS A 514 -25.58 -5.05 -2.01
CA LYS A 514 -25.59 -6.39 -1.40
C LYS A 514 -24.33 -6.70 -0.61
N TYR A 515 -23.14 -6.25 -1.08
CA TYR A 515 -21.86 -6.72 -0.54
C TYR A 515 -20.92 -5.64 0.01
N ILE A 516 -21.14 -4.38 -0.36
CA ILE A 516 -20.21 -3.28 -0.02
C ILE A 516 -20.83 -2.36 1.03
N GLU A 517 -22.02 -1.84 0.73
CA GLU A 517 -22.72 -0.88 1.59
C GLU A 517 -23.00 -1.42 3.00
N PRO A 518 -23.44 -2.68 3.20
CA PRO A 518 -23.72 -3.20 4.54
C PRO A 518 -22.52 -3.19 5.48
N ASN A 519 -21.30 -3.27 4.92
CA ASN A 519 -20.05 -3.25 5.67
C ASN A 519 -19.51 -1.82 5.93
N GLY A 520 -20.23 -0.79 5.49
CA GLY A 520 -19.82 0.61 5.66
C GLY A 520 -18.57 1.01 4.87
N VAL A 521 -18.16 0.21 3.90
CA VAL A 521 -17.02 0.50 3.02
C VAL A 521 -17.45 1.09 1.68
N LYS A 522 -16.50 1.59 0.88
CA LYS A 522 -16.78 2.42 -0.28
C LYS A 522 -16.23 1.84 -1.57
N ALA A 523 -16.72 2.37 -2.71
CA ALA A 523 -16.44 1.87 -4.04
C ALA A 523 -15.88 2.95 -4.97
N MET A 524 -15.20 2.50 -6.04
CA MET A 524 -14.74 3.35 -7.14
C MET A 524 -15.12 2.73 -8.49
N VAL A 525 -15.67 3.54 -9.39
CA VAL A 525 -15.96 3.17 -10.79
C VAL A 525 -14.91 3.85 -11.67
N VAL A 526 -14.18 3.08 -12.45
CA VAL A 526 -13.17 3.56 -13.39
C VAL A 526 -13.73 3.52 -14.79
N ALA A 527 -14.29 4.64 -15.24
CA ALA A 527 -14.87 4.78 -16.56
C ALA A 527 -13.82 5.00 -17.65
N VAL A 528 -14.15 4.66 -18.87
CA VAL A 528 -13.25 4.69 -20.03
C VAL A 528 -12.73 6.08 -20.36
N ASP A 529 -13.56 7.11 -20.21
CA ASP A 529 -13.25 8.51 -20.41
C ASP A 529 -14.23 9.42 -19.61
N ARG A 530 -14.09 10.75 -19.72
CA ARG A 530 -14.91 11.71 -18.97
C ARG A 530 -16.40 11.68 -19.36
N GLU A 531 -16.69 11.42 -20.63
CA GLU A 531 -18.06 11.22 -21.11
C GLU A 531 -18.67 9.99 -20.45
N GLY A 532 -17.93 8.88 -20.43
CA GLY A 532 -18.34 7.67 -19.72
C GLY A 532 -18.60 7.90 -18.23
N CYS A 533 -17.81 8.76 -17.55
CA CYS A 533 -18.10 9.12 -16.15
C CYS A 533 -19.50 9.72 -15.99
N VAL A 534 -19.88 10.63 -16.90
CA VAL A 534 -21.22 11.26 -16.86
C VAL A 534 -22.32 10.24 -17.14
N GLU A 535 -22.13 9.36 -18.15
CA GLU A 535 -23.11 8.33 -18.50
C GLU A 535 -23.35 7.35 -17.36
N PHE A 536 -22.28 6.88 -16.69
CA PHE A 536 -22.39 6.01 -15.52
C PHE A 536 -23.00 6.72 -14.31
N LYS A 537 -22.69 8.01 -14.09
CA LYS A 537 -23.33 8.80 -13.02
C LYS A 537 -24.84 8.91 -13.25
N GLU A 538 -25.26 9.34 -14.45
CA GLU A 538 -26.66 9.50 -14.80
C GLU A 538 -27.45 8.17 -14.76
N ALA A 539 -26.77 7.04 -15.01
CA ALA A 539 -27.37 5.73 -14.92
C ALA A 539 -27.47 5.23 -13.46
N LEU A 540 -26.42 5.44 -12.66
CA LEU A 540 -26.42 5.07 -11.24
C LEU A 540 -27.41 5.91 -10.42
N ASP A 541 -27.59 7.19 -10.73
CA ASP A 541 -28.55 8.08 -10.07
C ASP A 541 -30.01 7.65 -10.22
N LYS A 542 -30.32 6.79 -11.20
CA LYS A 542 -31.64 6.18 -11.38
C LYS A 542 -31.83 4.94 -10.51
N LEU A 543 -30.74 4.36 -9.99
CA LEU A 543 -30.73 3.07 -9.27
C LEU A 543 -30.39 3.23 -7.79
N LEU A 544 -29.64 4.27 -7.45
CA LEU A 544 -29.18 4.62 -6.11
C LEU A 544 -29.50 6.08 -5.82
N PRO A 545 -29.55 6.51 -4.55
CA PRO A 545 -29.65 7.92 -4.21
C PRO A 545 -28.58 8.74 -4.94
N PRO A 546 -28.93 9.85 -5.62
CA PRO A 546 -27.98 10.62 -6.44
C PRO A 546 -26.72 11.09 -5.68
N GLU A 547 -26.84 11.36 -4.39
CA GLU A 547 -25.74 11.76 -3.50
C GLU A 547 -24.75 10.63 -3.18
N TYR A 548 -25.10 9.36 -3.47
CA TYR A 548 -24.23 8.22 -3.24
C TYR A 548 -23.01 8.22 -4.18
N SER A 549 -23.16 8.72 -5.39
CA SER A 549 -22.08 8.74 -6.35
C SER A 549 -21.62 10.17 -6.71
N GLU A 550 -20.33 10.38 -6.94
CA GLU A 550 -19.80 11.67 -7.38
C GLU A 550 -18.66 11.49 -8.39
N ILE A 551 -18.59 12.41 -9.36
CA ILE A 551 -17.60 12.39 -10.42
C ILE A 551 -16.36 13.21 -10.03
N ILE A 552 -15.18 12.64 -10.27
CA ILE A 552 -13.89 13.34 -10.15
C ILE A 552 -13.09 13.18 -11.43
N PHE A 553 -12.96 14.28 -12.19
CA PHE A 553 -12.07 14.37 -13.36
C PHE A 553 -11.47 15.77 -13.50
N THR A 554 -10.42 15.90 -14.32
CA THR A 554 -9.82 17.19 -14.62
C THR A 554 -10.66 17.94 -15.66
N PRO A 555 -11.21 19.14 -15.36
CA PRO A 555 -11.92 19.98 -16.32
C PRO A 555 -11.02 20.40 -17.47
N ALA A 556 -11.57 20.54 -18.69
CA ALA A 556 -10.88 21.12 -19.82
C ALA A 556 -11.68 22.33 -20.37
N GLN A 557 -10.96 23.32 -20.92
CA GLN A 557 -11.58 24.56 -21.41
C GLN A 557 -12.59 24.32 -22.54
N ASN A 558 -12.35 23.30 -23.39
CA ASN A 558 -13.17 22.98 -24.55
C ASN A 558 -14.16 21.83 -24.28
N ASP A 559 -14.54 21.61 -23.02
CA ASP A 559 -15.54 20.59 -22.69
C ASP A 559 -16.93 20.97 -23.16
N GLU A 560 -17.69 19.97 -23.64
CA GLU A 560 -19.08 20.12 -24.03
C GLU A 560 -19.98 20.48 -22.85
N PRO A 561 -21.17 21.09 -23.05
CA PRO A 561 -22.08 21.49 -21.99
C PRO A 561 -22.42 20.36 -21.01
N LYS A 562 -22.58 19.13 -21.52
CA LYS A 562 -22.84 17.94 -20.71
C LYS A 562 -21.73 17.67 -19.67
N LEU A 563 -20.48 17.86 -20.05
CA LEU A 563 -19.31 17.69 -19.17
C LEU A 563 -19.16 18.87 -18.20
N ARG A 564 -19.45 20.10 -18.68
CA ARG A 564 -19.31 21.31 -17.85
C ARG A 564 -20.22 21.31 -16.64
N LYS A 565 -21.39 20.68 -16.71
CA LYS A 565 -22.31 20.51 -15.57
C LYS A 565 -21.62 19.83 -14.36
N TYR A 566 -20.65 18.99 -14.60
CA TYR A 566 -19.92 18.22 -13.59
C TYR A 566 -18.52 18.76 -13.29
N HIS A 567 -18.18 19.96 -13.78
CA HIS A 567 -16.93 20.61 -13.41
C HIS A 567 -16.94 20.94 -11.91
N LYS A 568 -15.86 20.62 -11.25
CA LYS A 568 -15.61 20.94 -9.85
C LYS A 568 -14.32 21.74 -9.74
N THR A 569 -14.30 22.74 -8.90
CA THR A 569 -13.08 23.45 -8.49
C THR A 569 -12.14 22.50 -7.74
N ARG A 570 -10.90 22.88 -7.58
CA ARG A 570 -9.93 22.07 -6.82
C ARG A 570 -10.32 21.89 -5.36
N ASP A 571 -10.91 22.92 -4.76
CA ASP A 571 -11.34 22.87 -3.35
C ASP A 571 -12.56 21.98 -3.16
N GLU A 572 -13.53 22.03 -4.09
CA GLU A 572 -14.67 21.10 -4.11
C GLU A 572 -14.21 19.65 -4.30
N GLN A 573 -13.29 19.39 -5.24
CA GLN A 573 -12.72 18.04 -5.41
C GLN A 573 -12.02 17.56 -4.15
N LYS A 574 -11.26 18.43 -3.48
CA LYS A 574 -10.60 18.11 -2.22
C LYS A 574 -11.62 17.76 -1.13
N THR A 575 -12.67 18.53 -1.00
CA THR A 575 -13.76 18.29 -0.02
C THR A 575 -14.45 16.95 -0.29
N ILE A 576 -14.77 16.64 -1.55
CA ILE A 576 -15.38 15.35 -1.94
C ILE A 576 -14.44 14.18 -1.59
N ILE A 577 -13.14 14.33 -1.86
CA ILE A 577 -12.13 13.32 -1.57
C ILE A 577 -11.99 13.09 -0.06
N GLU A 578 -11.96 14.14 0.74
CA GLU A 578 -11.90 14.02 2.22
C GLU A 578 -13.18 13.40 2.79
N ASN A 579 -14.35 13.82 2.29
CA ASN A 579 -15.62 13.21 2.68
C ASN A 579 -15.69 11.73 2.28
N PHE A 580 -15.10 11.34 1.15
CA PHE A 580 -15.05 9.94 0.74
C PHE A 580 -14.22 9.08 1.70
N LYS A 581 -13.21 9.62 2.35
CA LYS A 581 -12.41 8.89 3.35
C LYS A 581 -13.16 8.68 4.66
N ASP A 582 -14.14 9.53 4.94
CA ASP A 582 -14.94 9.46 6.16
C ASP A 582 -16.09 8.46 5.95
N PRO A 583 -16.24 7.44 6.80
CA PRO A 583 -17.28 6.42 6.65
C PRO A 583 -18.69 6.96 6.74
N GLU A 584 -18.91 8.03 7.53
CA GLU A 584 -20.24 8.60 7.77
C GLU A 584 -20.67 9.59 6.68
N LYS A 585 -19.73 10.03 5.82
CA LYS A 585 -19.99 11.07 4.84
C LYS A 585 -20.18 10.54 3.43
N LEU A 586 -20.93 11.29 2.64
CA LEU A 586 -21.12 11.06 1.20
C LEU A 586 -19.98 11.73 0.40
N PRO A 587 -19.62 11.22 -0.75
CA PRO A 587 -20.22 10.08 -1.47
C PRO A 587 -19.74 8.72 -0.98
N LYS A 588 -20.46 7.65 -1.36
CA LYS A 588 -20.08 6.25 -1.15
C LYS A 588 -19.35 5.65 -2.38
N ILE A 589 -19.57 6.22 -3.56
CA ILE A 589 -19.01 5.77 -4.84
C ILE A 589 -18.35 6.96 -5.53
N LEU A 590 -17.06 6.83 -5.88
CA LEU A 590 -16.36 7.78 -6.76
C LEU A 590 -16.33 7.27 -8.19
N ILE A 591 -16.66 8.12 -9.16
CA ILE A 591 -16.60 7.83 -10.59
C ILE A 591 -15.45 8.63 -11.20
N VAL A 592 -14.44 7.93 -11.73
CA VAL A 592 -13.18 8.53 -12.18
C VAL A 592 -12.74 7.98 -13.54
N THR A 593 -11.77 8.63 -14.17
CA THR A 593 -11.06 8.09 -15.36
C THR A 593 -9.64 7.68 -15.02
N ASP A 594 -8.76 8.66 -14.83
CA ASP A 594 -7.32 8.49 -14.49
C ASP A 594 -6.98 9.14 -13.16
N MET A 595 -7.79 10.10 -12.70
CA MET A 595 -7.61 10.71 -11.39
C MET A 595 -7.84 9.67 -10.29
N LEU A 596 -7.12 9.80 -9.20
CA LEU A 596 -7.18 8.94 -8.02
C LEU A 596 -6.70 7.49 -8.24
N LEU A 597 -6.41 7.05 -9.47
CA LEU A 597 -5.78 5.75 -9.71
C LEU A 597 -4.34 5.70 -9.17
N THR A 598 -3.71 6.86 -9.02
CA THR A 598 -2.35 6.99 -8.50
C THR A 598 -2.28 8.09 -7.44
N GLY A 599 -1.56 7.86 -6.35
CA GLY A 599 -1.37 8.86 -5.28
C GLY A 599 -2.57 9.06 -4.35
N PHE A 600 -3.67 8.33 -4.54
CA PHE A 600 -4.85 8.39 -3.67
C PHE A 600 -4.75 7.33 -2.57
N ASP A 601 -4.92 7.72 -1.33
CA ASP A 601 -4.95 6.83 -0.18
C ASP A 601 -6.28 6.96 0.56
N ALA A 602 -7.06 5.89 0.50
CA ALA A 602 -8.35 5.75 1.16
C ALA A 602 -8.55 4.28 1.58
N PRO A 603 -8.15 3.92 2.81
CA PRO A 603 -8.29 2.54 3.31
C PRO A 603 -9.71 1.98 3.22
N ILE A 604 -10.72 2.84 3.37
CA ILE A 604 -12.13 2.50 3.25
C ILE A 604 -12.55 2.00 1.84
N LEU A 605 -11.77 2.29 0.79
CA LEU A 605 -12.04 1.83 -0.57
C LEU A 605 -11.82 0.32 -0.66
N GLN A 606 -12.89 -0.47 -0.75
CA GLN A 606 -12.84 -1.92 -0.85
C GLN A 606 -12.89 -2.42 -2.29
N ILE A 607 -13.75 -1.84 -3.14
CA ILE A 607 -13.97 -2.34 -4.49
C ILE A 607 -13.70 -1.30 -5.57
N MET A 608 -13.10 -1.77 -6.66
CA MET A 608 -12.95 -1.01 -7.91
C MET A 608 -13.64 -1.72 -9.06
N TYR A 609 -14.62 -1.05 -9.67
CA TYR A 609 -15.30 -1.50 -10.88
C TYR A 609 -14.57 -0.96 -12.09
N LEU A 610 -13.89 -1.84 -12.83
CA LEU A 610 -13.06 -1.47 -13.98
C LEU A 610 -13.85 -1.57 -15.28
N ILE A 611 -14.12 -0.43 -15.91
CA ILE A 611 -14.75 -0.32 -17.23
C ILE A 611 -13.74 0.27 -18.23
N LYS A 612 -12.49 0.35 -17.83
CA LYS A 612 -11.38 0.90 -18.63
C LYS A 612 -10.28 -0.15 -18.75
N PRO A 613 -9.77 -0.43 -19.98
CA PRO A 613 -8.65 -1.35 -20.14
C PRO A 613 -7.35 -0.75 -19.61
N LEU A 614 -7.02 -1.10 -18.38
CA LEU A 614 -5.75 -0.75 -17.74
C LEU A 614 -4.68 -1.79 -18.08
N ARG A 615 -3.41 -1.37 -18.13
CA ARG A 615 -2.28 -2.24 -18.48
C ARG A 615 -1.05 -1.95 -17.63
N ASP A 616 -0.18 -2.94 -17.50
CA ASP A 616 1.14 -2.83 -16.86
C ASP A 616 1.07 -2.16 -15.47
N HIS A 617 2.01 -1.25 -15.21
CA HIS A 617 2.12 -0.51 -13.95
C HIS A 617 0.87 0.32 -13.58
N THR A 618 0.11 0.82 -14.56
CA THR A 618 -1.12 1.59 -14.28
C THR A 618 -2.18 0.69 -13.66
N LEU A 619 -2.26 -0.57 -14.09
CA LEU A 619 -3.14 -1.56 -13.50
C LEU A 619 -2.72 -1.88 -12.06
N LEU A 620 -1.44 -2.21 -11.82
CA LEU A 620 -0.94 -2.47 -10.46
C LEU A 620 -1.15 -1.29 -9.51
N GLN A 621 -0.95 -0.06 -9.98
CA GLN A 621 -1.19 1.13 -9.19
C GLN A 621 -2.67 1.36 -8.84
N ALA A 622 -3.56 1.05 -9.77
CA ALA A 622 -5.00 1.16 -9.56
C ALA A 622 -5.48 0.11 -8.55
N ILE A 623 -5.13 -1.16 -8.76
CA ILE A 623 -5.57 -2.24 -7.87
C ILE A 623 -5.03 -2.10 -6.45
N ALA A 624 -3.80 -1.57 -6.28
CA ALA A 624 -3.20 -1.28 -4.98
C ALA A 624 -3.92 -0.17 -4.18
N ARG A 625 -5.00 0.42 -4.72
CA ARG A 625 -5.87 1.33 -3.95
C ARG A 625 -6.88 0.58 -3.10
N THR A 626 -7.29 -0.60 -3.53
CA THR A 626 -8.30 -1.39 -2.83
C THR A 626 -7.72 -2.26 -1.72
N ASN A 627 -6.41 -2.51 -1.70
CA ASN A 627 -5.78 -3.48 -0.80
C ASN A 627 -5.20 -2.87 0.49
N ARG A 628 -5.63 -1.67 0.87
CA ARG A 628 -5.26 -1.05 2.15
C ARG A 628 -6.02 -1.70 3.30
N PRO A 629 -5.36 -2.06 4.42
CA PRO A 629 -6.05 -2.48 5.63
C PRO A 629 -6.99 -1.38 6.13
N TYR A 630 -8.17 -1.80 6.61
CA TYR A 630 -9.16 -0.91 7.19
C TYR A 630 -9.91 -1.64 8.30
N PHE A 631 -9.99 -1.01 9.45
CA PHE A 631 -10.67 -1.52 10.63
C PHE A 631 -11.69 -0.48 11.07
N ARG A 632 -12.88 -0.92 11.43
CA ARG A 632 -13.90 -0.07 12.02
C ARG A 632 -14.85 -0.91 12.87
N ASP A 633 -15.01 -0.54 14.13
CA ASP A 633 -15.85 -1.25 15.07
C ASP A 633 -15.49 -2.76 15.09
N ASN A 634 -16.42 -3.61 14.67
CA ASN A 634 -16.22 -5.05 14.55
C ASN A 634 -15.95 -5.52 13.10
N PHE A 635 -15.76 -4.58 12.16
CA PHE A 635 -15.47 -4.91 10.77
C PHE A 635 -14.00 -4.73 10.46
N GLU A 636 -13.37 -5.82 10.06
CA GLU A 636 -12.05 -5.83 9.44
C GLU A 636 -12.19 -6.10 7.95
N LYS A 637 -11.66 -5.21 7.13
CA LYS A 637 -11.66 -5.37 5.68
C LYS A 637 -10.78 -6.56 5.29
N PRO A 638 -11.36 -7.65 4.72
CA PRO A 638 -10.62 -8.89 4.50
C PRO A 638 -9.72 -8.85 3.25
N PHE A 639 -10.07 -8.05 2.24
CA PHE A 639 -9.37 -7.98 0.95
C PHE A 639 -9.76 -6.72 0.15
N GLY A 640 -8.93 -6.41 -0.87
CA GLY A 640 -9.31 -5.49 -1.94
C GLY A 640 -10.01 -6.21 -3.08
N TRP A 641 -11.02 -5.62 -3.70
CA TRP A 641 -11.83 -6.25 -4.75
C TRP A 641 -11.73 -5.51 -6.07
N ILE A 642 -11.50 -6.25 -7.16
CA ILE A 642 -11.51 -5.74 -8.53
C ILE A 642 -12.62 -6.46 -9.29
N ALA A 643 -13.63 -5.71 -9.73
CA ALA A 643 -14.68 -6.19 -10.64
C ALA A 643 -14.38 -5.65 -12.05
N ASP A 644 -14.01 -6.52 -12.97
CA ASP A 644 -13.54 -6.15 -14.31
C ASP A 644 -14.57 -6.49 -15.39
N TYR A 645 -15.04 -5.46 -16.10
CA TYR A 645 -15.99 -5.61 -17.22
C TYR A 645 -15.31 -5.63 -18.60
N VAL A 646 -13.97 -5.61 -18.64
CA VAL A 646 -13.19 -5.43 -19.89
C VAL A 646 -12.33 -6.62 -20.24
N GLY A 647 -12.05 -7.51 -19.26
CA GLY A 647 -11.20 -8.68 -19.45
C GLY A 647 -9.71 -8.37 -19.45
N ILE A 648 -9.21 -7.76 -18.37
CA ILE A 648 -7.78 -7.42 -18.23
C ILE A 648 -6.96 -8.48 -17.48
N PHE A 649 -7.52 -9.66 -17.23
CA PHE A 649 -6.90 -10.69 -16.39
C PHE A 649 -5.49 -11.08 -16.84
N ASP A 650 -5.26 -11.31 -18.12
CA ASP A 650 -3.90 -11.62 -18.65
C ASP A 650 -2.88 -10.50 -18.36
N ASN A 651 -3.34 -9.25 -18.38
CA ASN A 651 -2.50 -8.11 -18.01
C ASN A 651 -2.20 -8.09 -16.51
N LEU A 652 -3.17 -8.50 -15.68
CA LEU A 652 -3.01 -8.59 -14.24
C LEU A 652 -2.02 -9.70 -13.86
N VAL A 653 -2.18 -10.90 -14.44
CA VAL A 653 -1.27 -12.03 -14.21
C VAL A 653 0.16 -11.66 -14.61
N LYS A 654 0.36 -11.06 -15.79
CA LYS A 654 1.68 -10.60 -16.22
C LYS A 654 2.27 -9.56 -15.28
N ALA A 655 1.46 -8.63 -14.79
CA ALA A 655 1.90 -7.57 -13.91
C ALA A 655 2.28 -8.10 -12.51
N LEU A 656 1.52 -9.05 -11.95
CA LEU A 656 1.83 -9.69 -10.66
C LEU A 656 3.00 -10.67 -10.75
N ASN A 657 3.10 -11.45 -11.84
CA ASN A 657 4.21 -12.36 -12.06
C ASN A 657 5.55 -11.61 -12.26
N PHE A 658 5.52 -10.40 -12.77
CA PHE A 658 6.71 -9.54 -12.86
C PHE A 658 7.32 -9.25 -11.49
N ASP A 659 6.52 -9.12 -10.45
CA ASP A 659 7.00 -8.90 -9.08
C ASP A 659 7.59 -10.18 -8.45
N SER A 660 7.10 -11.34 -8.82
CA SER A 660 7.52 -12.65 -8.27
C SER A 660 8.62 -13.34 -9.08
N ALA A 661 8.78 -13.02 -10.37
CA ALA A 661 9.76 -13.66 -11.24
C ALA A 661 11.19 -13.14 -11.00
N GLU A 662 12.14 -14.06 -10.85
CA GLU A 662 13.56 -13.77 -11.04
C GLU A 662 13.83 -13.57 -12.55
N ILE A 663 13.85 -12.32 -13.00
CA ILE A 663 14.15 -11.99 -14.37
C ILE A 663 15.65 -12.19 -14.60
N GLU A 664 16.04 -13.19 -15.37
CA GLU A 664 17.44 -13.41 -15.75
C GLU A 664 18.00 -12.19 -16.50
N GLY A 665 19.17 -11.72 -16.05
CA GLY A 665 19.81 -10.52 -16.57
C GLY A 665 20.30 -10.73 -18.00
N VAL A 666 19.64 -10.09 -18.97
CA VAL A 666 20.18 -9.93 -20.32
C VAL A 666 21.19 -8.79 -20.28
N ALA A 667 22.46 -9.08 -20.51
CA ALA A 667 23.49 -8.06 -20.71
C ALA A 667 23.10 -7.17 -21.92
N PHE A 668 23.10 -5.85 -21.70
CA PHE A 668 22.64 -4.89 -22.67
C PHE A 668 23.81 -4.02 -23.17
N ASP A 669 24.09 -4.08 -24.44
CA ASP A 669 25.11 -3.25 -25.07
C ASP A 669 24.58 -1.84 -25.40
N PHE A 670 24.75 -0.93 -24.46
CA PHE A 670 24.36 0.47 -24.59
C PHE A 670 25.09 1.19 -25.74
N GLU A 671 26.32 0.80 -26.03
CA GLU A 671 27.12 1.37 -27.12
C GLU A 671 26.61 0.93 -28.50
N ALA A 672 26.13 -0.30 -28.64
CA ALA A 672 25.46 -0.75 -29.85
C ALA A 672 24.19 0.07 -30.15
N VAL A 673 23.43 0.41 -29.11
CA VAL A 673 22.23 1.25 -29.25
C VAL A 673 22.57 2.69 -29.63
N LYS A 674 23.64 3.26 -29.07
CA LYS A 674 24.15 4.58 -29.48
C LYS A 674 24.56 4.60 -30.95
N LYS A 675 25.24 3.57 -31.42
CA LYS A 675 25.61 3.40 -32.82
C LYS A 675 24.40 3.31 -33.73
N ASP A 676 23.38 2.50 -33.37
CA ASP A 676 22.17 2.34 -34.15
C ASP A 676 21.32 3.63 -34.17
N PHE A 677 21.30 4.38 -33.07
CA PHE A 677 20.70 5.71 -32.98
C PHE A 677 21.34 6.68 -33.96
N LEU A 678 22.69 6.78 -33.94
CA LEU A 678 23.42 7.67 -34.85
C LEU A 678 23.23 7.29 -36.33
N ALA A 679 23.31 5.99 -36.64
CA ALA A 679 23.06 5.52 -38.00
C ALA A 679 21.65 5.87 -38.51
N THR A 680 20.62 5.69 -37.64
CA THR A 680 19.22 6.00 -37.97
C THR A 680 18.99 7.51 -38.07
N LEU A 681 19.58 8.32 -37.18
CA LEU A 681 19.53 9.76 -37.21
C LEU A 681 20.16 10.30 -38.52
N ASN A 682 21.38 9.87 -38.85
CA ASN A 682 22.09 10.27 -40.03
C ASN A 682 21.35 9.90 -41.33
N ALA A 683 20.73 8.70 -41.36
CA ALA A 683 19.89 8.29 -42.48
C ALA A 683 18.69 9.23 -42.69
N LEU A 684 18.02 9.67 -41.63
CA LEU A 684 16.94 10.61 -41.68
C LEU A 684 17.41 12.02 -42.09
N LEU A 685 18.52 12.50 -41.55
CA LEU A 685 19.06 13.81 -41.89
C LEU A 685 19.51 13.86 -43.36
N LYS A 686 20.06 12.76 -43.91
CA LYS A 686 20.42 12.64 -45.32
C LYS A 686 19.23 12.80 -46.27
N MET A 687 18.01 12.42 -45.84
CA MET A 687 16.80 12.61 -46.64
C MET A 687 16.47 14.10 -46.86
N PHE A 688 16.94 14.99 -45.99
CA PHE A 688 16.70 16.42 -46.02
C PHE A 688 18.00 17.24 -46.21
N GLN A 689 18.98 16.65 -46.83
CA GLN A 689 20.28 17.28 -47.06
C GLN A 689 20.10 18.60 -47.82
N GLY A 690 20.71 19.71 -47.31
CA GLY A 690 20.59 21.03 -47.89
C GLY A 690 19.43 21.87 -47.35
N ILE A 691 18.55 21.32 -46.52
CA ILE A 691 17.47 22.05 -45.88
C ILE A 691 17.94 22.52 -44.50
N PRO A 692 17.85 23.84 -44.19
CA PRO A 692 18.19 24.34 -42.84
C PRO A 692 17.30 23.74 -41.77
N MET A 693 17.83 23.52 -40.54
CA MET A 693 17.08 22.89 -39.45
C MET A 693 16.26 23.89 -38.60
N GLU A 694 15.90 25.04 -39.18
CA GLU A 694 15.16 26.06 -38.44
C GLU A 694 14.20 26.82 -39.36
N GLY A 695 13.06 27.23 -38.82
CA GLY A 695 12.13 28.16 -39.45
C GLY A 695 11.03 27.49 -40.30
N ARG A 696 10.00 28.28 -40.59
CA ARG A 696 8.82 27.84 -41.35
C ARG A 696 9.15 27.38 -42.77
N LYS A 697 10.12 28.02 -43.42
CA LYS A 697 10.55 27.68 -44.78
C LYS A 697 11.15 26.31 -44.86
N SER A 698 11.99 25.98 -43.88
CA SER A 698 12.60 24.64 -43.70
C SER A 698 11.55 23.53 -43.61
N LEU A 699 10.50 23.71 -42.79
CA LEU A 699 9.42 22.74 -42.72
C LEU A 699 8.67 22.55 -44.04
N LEU A 700 8.42 23.62 -44.77
CA LEU A 700 7.76 23.54 -46.07
C LEU A 700 8.63 22.80 -47.10
N GLU A 701 9.94 23.04 -47.14
CA GLU A 701 10.89 22.35 -48.01
C GLU A 701 10.97 20.85 -47.65
N ALA A 702 11.03 20.53 -46.38
CA ALA A 702 11.00 19.16 -45.91
C ALA A 702 9.68 18.41 -46.27
N LEU A 703 8.54 19.13 -46.24
CA LEU A 703 7.25 18.55 -46.66
C LEU A 703 7.20 18.30 -48.17
N GLN A 704 7.88 19.11 -49.00
CA GLN A 704 8.01 18.85 -50.47
C GLN A 704 8.78 17.54 -50.71
N VAL A 705 9.85 17.25 -49.97
CA VAL A 705 10.57 15.97 -50.05
C VAL A 705 9.64 14.80 -49.70
N LEU A 706 8.78 14.96 -48.70
CA LEU A 706 7.84 13.93 -48.25
C LEU A 706 6.55 13.88 -49.10
N LYS A 707 6.37 14.66 -50.12
CA LYS A 707 5.29 14.53 -51.11
C LYS A 707 5.42 13.21 -51.90
N ASN A 708 6.64 12.69 -52.06
CA ASN A 708 6.87 11.37 -52.60
C ASN A 708 6.44 10.29 -51.57
N ALA A 709 5.52 9.42 -51.97
CA ALA A 709 4.93 8.41 -51.07
C ALA A 709 5.95 7.40 -50.54
N GLU A 710 6.96 7.01 -51.30
CA GLU A 710 8.01 6.11 -50.86
C GLU A 710 8.92 6.74 -49.80
N LYS A 711 9.37 7.98 -50.08
CA LYS A 711 10.16 8.75 -49.12
C LYS A 711 9.39 9.02 -47.83
N ALA A 712 8.10 9.27 -47.90
CA ALA A 712 7.24 9.43 -46.73
C ALA A 712 7.11 8.14 -45.93
N LYS A 713 6.98 6.99 -46.60
CA LYS A 713 6.93 5.68 -45.94
C LYS A 713 8.27 5.34 -45.25
N GLU A 714 9.38 5.62 -45.94
CA GLU A 714 10.73 5.45 -45.38
C GLU A 714 10.95 6.37 -44.18
N PHE A 715 10.59 7.65 -44.28
CA PHE A 715 10.66 8.62 -43.18
C PHE A 715 9.89 8.11 -41.95
N LYS A 716 8.64 7.70 -42.13
CA LYS A 716 7.80 7.21 -41.03
C LYS A 716 8.40 5.99 -40.35
N LYS A 717 8.93 5.02 -41.12
CA LYS A 717 9.59 3.82 -40.60
C LYS A 717 10.81 4.19 -39.76
N ASN A 718 11.73 4.98 -40.35
CA ASN A 718 12.98 5.37 -39.71
C ASN A 718 12.74 6.32 -38.51
N PHE A 719 11.78 7.25 -38.62
CA PHE A 719 11.41 8.13 -37.51
C PHE A 719 10.81 7.34 -36.33
N THR A 720 10.00 6.31 -36.59
CA THR A 720 9.48 5.43 -35.55
C THR A 720 10.61 4.65 -34.88
N LYS A 721 11.59 4.15 -35.63
CA LYS A 721 12.80 3.49 -35.10
C LYS A 721 13.63 4.49 -34.28
N LEU A 722 13.91 5.67 -34.80
CA LEU A 722 14.66 6.72 -34.09
C LEU A 722 13.98 7.09 -32.78
N LYS A 723 12.65 7.23 -32.76
CA LYS A 723 11.87 7.54 -31.59
C LYS A 723 12.01 6.46 -30.51
N ARG A 724 12.05 5.17 -30.89
CA ARG A 724 12.29 4.05 -29.94
C ARG A 724 13.70 4.12 -29.35
N LEU A 725 14.72 4.25 -30.19
CA LEU A 725 16.12 4.33 -29.76
C LEU A 725 16.38 5.55 -28.88
N PHE A 726 15.79 6.69 -29.22
CA PHE A 726 15.84 7.91 -28.44
C PHE A 726 15.24 7.71 -27.04
N ASN A 727 14.09 7.04 -26.91
CA ASN A 727 13.47 6.73 -25.63
C ASN A 727 14.30 5.75 -24.78
N VAL A 728 15.03 4.82 -25.41
CA VAL A 728 15.92 3.88 -24.72
C VAL A 728 17.16 4.59 -24.18
N LEU A 729 17.71 5.52 -24.97
CA LEU A 729 18.92 6.28 -24.62
C LEU A 729 18.65 7.45 -23.68
N TYR A 730 17.40 7.83 -23.48
CA TYR A 730 17.02 9.05 -22.75
C TYR A 730 17.58 9.21 -21.35
N PRO A 731 17.89 8.18 -20.57
CA PRO A 731 18.58 8.42 -19.30
C PRO A 731 20.02 8.92 -19.47
N ASP A 732 20.63 8.71 -20.65
CA ASP A 732 22.00 9.11 -20.95
C ASP A 732 22.04 10.55 -21.51
N PRO A 733 22.88 11.46 -20.96
CA PRO A 733 23.10 12.81 -21.50
C PRO A 733 23.54 12.85 -22.97
N PHE A 734 24.03 11.73 -23.50
CA PHE A 734 24.42 11.60 -24.92
C PHE A 734 23.35 12.11 -25.89
N VAL A 735 22.06 11.82 -25.64
CA VAL A 735 20.96 12.23 -26.52
C VAL A 735 20.76 13.75 -26.56
N LEU A 736 21.21 14.49 -25.56
CA LEU A 736 21.07 15.95 -25.53
C LEU A 736 21.94 16.63 -26.60
N LYS A 737 23.01 15.97 -27.04
CA LYS A 737 23.88 16.47 -28.13
C LYS A 737 23.12 16.55 -29.45
N TYR A 738 22.07 15.79 -29.62
CA TYR A 738 21.28 15.67 -30.85
C TYR A 738 19.84 16.18 -30.64
N GLU A 739 19.63 17.06 -29.68
CA GLU A 739 18.30 17.59 -29.36
C GLU A 739 17.76 18.50 -30.46
N LYS A 740 18.62 19.22 -31.15
CA LYS A 740 18.25 20.14 -32.27
C LYS A 740 17.71 19.33 -33.47
N GLU A 741 18.45 18.32 -33.88
CA GLU A 741 18.09 17.43 -34.99
C GLU A 741 16.82 16.66 -34.67
N TRP A 742 16.71 16.14 -33.43
CA TRP A 742 15.53 15.45 -32.97
C TRP A 742 14.28 16.33 -33.00
N LYS A 743 14.36 17.57 -32.49
CA LYS A 743 13.24 18.51 -32.52
C LYS A 743 12.77 18.80 -33.92
N TRP A 744 13.69 19.09 -34.83
CA TRP A 744 13.39 19.38 -36.20
C TRP A 744 12.69 18.21 -36.92
N LEU A 745 13.21 17.00 -36.80
CA LEU A 745 12.56 15.80 -37.34
C LEU A 745 11.18 15.55 -36.71
N PHE A 746 11.01 15.88 -35.46
CA PHE A 746 9.73 15.77 -34.77
C PHE A 746 8.72 16.80 -35.29
N GLU A 747 9.16 18.01 -35.54
CA GLU A 747 8.34 19.08 -36.16
C GLU A 747 7.93 18.70 -37.57
N ILE A 748 8.85 18.13 -38.39
CA ILE A 748 8.52 17.59 -39.71
C ILE A 748 7.44 16.53 -39.64
N ASN A 749 7.55 15.59 -38.70
CA ASN A 749 6.53 14.54 -38.50
C ASN A 749 5.16 15.13 -38.10
N ILE A 750 5.13 16.14 -37.22
CA ILE A 750 3.89 16.86 -36.88
C ILE A 750 3.33 17.58 -38.10
N ALA A 751 4.18 18.33 -38.81
CA ALA A 751 3.77 19.09 -40.00
C ALA A 751 3.25 18.16 -41.10
N TYR A 752 3.93 17.06 -41.37
CA TYR A 752 3.48 16.03 -42.30
C TYR A 752 2.10 15.48 -41.94
N ASN A 753 1.89 15.11 -40.68
CA ASN A 753 0.60 14.60 -40.22
C ASN A 753 -0.52 15.67 -40.27
N ARG A 754 -0.21 16.94 -40.12
CA ARG A 754 -1.17 18.05 -40.27
C ARG A 754 -1.49 18.36 -41.75
N PHE A 755 -0.49 18.32 -42.60
CA PHE A 755 -0.64 18.71 -44.03
C PHE A 755 -1.27 17.62 -44.87
N TYR A 756 -0.83 16.38 -44.68
CA TYR A 756 -1.29 15.20 -45.43
C TYR A 756 -2.27 14.33 -44.61
N GLY A 757 -2.50 14.65 -43.34
CA GLY A 757 -3.51 14.03 -42.48
C GLY A 757 -4.89 14.70 -42.56
N ARG A 758 -5.07 15.73 -43.39
CA ARG A 758 -6.37 16.43 -43.62
C ARG A 758 -7.43 15.55 -44.24
N GLU A 759 -7.06 14.46 -44.94
CA GLU A 759 -8.03 13.38 -45.27
C GLU A 759 -8.75 12.79 -44.07
N ARG A 760 -8.27 13.03 -42.85
CA ARG A 760 -8.90 12.56 -41.61
C ARG A 760 -10.07 13.41 -41.14
N ASP A 761 -10.13 14.71 -41.45
CA ASP A 761 -11.23 15.57 -41.00
C ASP A 761 -12.51 15.36 -41.81
N SER A 762 -12.44 14.96 -43.06
CA SER A 762 -13.61 14.66 -43.90
C SER A 762 -14.40 13.44 -43.38
N LEU A 763 -13.74 12.47 -42.73
CA LEU A 763 -14.37 11.28 -42.18
C LEU A 763 -14.82 11.45 -40.72
N LYS A 764 -14.52 12.58 -40.08
CA LYS A 764 -14.83 12.77 -38.65
C LYS A 764 -16.33 12.79 -38.37
N GLU A 765 -17.08 13.52 -39.20
CA GLU A 765 -18.54 13.60 -39.08
C GLU A 765 -19.21 12.22 -39.30
N TYR A 766 -18.78 11.48 -40.29
CA TYR A 766 -19.26 10.12 -40.55
C TYR A 766 -18.89 9.18 -39.40
N THR A 767 -17.68 9.31 -38.88
CA THR A 767 -17.21 8.54 -37.76
C THR A 767 -18.07 8.79 -36.51
N GLU A 768 -18.41 10.05 -36.22
CA GLU A 768 -19.27 10.39 -35.07
C GLU A 768 -20.71 9.88 -35.24
N LYS A 769 -21.28 9.99 -36.46
CA LYS A 769 -22.63 9.44 -36.76
C LYS A 769 -22.65 7.91 -36.57
N VAL A 770 -21.65 7.20 -37.04
CA VAL A 770 -21.56 5.72 -36.87
C VAL A 770 -21.29 5.33 -35.40
N LYS A 771 -20.51 6.09 -34.65
CA LYS A 771 -20.36 5.89 -33.22
C LYS A 771 -21.70 6.00 -32.48
N ASN A 772 -22.48 7.03 -32.79
CA ASN A 772 -23.79 7.23 -32.18
C ASN A 772 -24.74 6.10 -32.55
N LEU A 773 -24.75 5.63 -33.81
CA LEU A 773 -25.49 4.47 -34.25
C LEU A 773 -25.14 3.21 -33.44
N ILE A 774 -23.85 2.93 -33.26
CA ILE A 774 -23.38 1.79 -32.43
C ILE A 774 -23.86 1.95 -30.98
N ARG A 775 -23.75 3.14 -30.41
CA ARG A 775 -24.18 3.42 -29.03
C ARG A 775 -25.67 3.22 -28.81
N GLU A 776 -26.51 3.52 -29.79
CA GLU A 776 -27.97 3.39 -29.69
C GLU A 776 -28.47 1.96 -29.96
N LYS A 777 -27.85 1.26 -30.91
CA LYS A 777 -28.36 -0.04 -31.40
C LYS A 777 -27.71 -1.25 -30.77
N LEU A 778 -26.53 -1.11 -30.18
CA LEU A 778 -25.86 -2.23 -29.52
C LEU A 778 -26.64 -2.64 -28.27
N LYS A 779 -26.96 -3.93 -28.16
CA LYS A 779 -27.61 -4.50 -26.99
C LYS A 779 -26.73 -5.55 -26.32
N VAL A 780 -26.70 -5.51 -25.00
CA VAL A 780 -26.10 -6.55 -24.17
C VAL A 780 -27.14 -7.65 -23.94
N GLU A 781 -26.80 -8.89 -24.20
CA GLU A 781 -27.69 -10.01 -23.92
C GLU A 781 -27.66 -10.37 -22.43
N LYS A 782 -26.50 -10.54 -21.91
CA LYS A 782 -26.26 -10.99 -20.53
C LYS A 782 -24.95 -10.45 -20.02
N ILE A 783 -24.89 -10.12 -18.75
CA ILE A 783 -23.60 -10.03 -18.04
C ILE A 783 -23.40 -11.38 -17.36
N GLU A 784 -22.51 -12.18 -17.91
CA GLU A 784 -22.13 -13.44 -17.28
C GLU A 784 -21.26 -13.12 -16.08
N LYS A 785 -21.81 -13.40 -14.90
CA LYS A 785 -21.09 -13.36 -13.64
C LYS A 785 -20.22 -14.60 -13.48
N GLU A 786 -19.71 -15.10 -14.60
CA GLU A 786 -18.89 -16.29 -14.61
C GLU A 786 -17.43 -15.94 -14.54
N LEU A 787 -16.95 -16.01 -13.32
CA LEU A 787 -15.65 -16.62 -13.12
C LEU A 787 -15.75 -17.60 -11.97
N PRO A 788 -15.13 -18.75 -12.15
CA PRO A 788 -15.13 -19.83 -11.17
C PRO A 788 -14.53 -19.44 -9.82
N ILE A 789 -13.95 -18.26 -9.68
CA ILE A 789 -13.22 -17.81 -8.51
C ILE A 789 -14.11 -17.67 -7.25
N PHE A 790 -15.44 -17.58 -7.40
CA PHE A 790 -16.27 -17.12 -6.27
C PHE A 790 -17.41 -18.04 -5.88
N LYS A 791 -17.71 -19.05 -6.66
CA LYS A 791 -18.67 -20.05 -6.27
C LYS A 791 -18.03 -21.43 -6.37
N ILE A 792 -17.48 -21.89 -5.27
CA ILE A 792 -17.03 -23.26 -5.12
C ILE A 792 -18.29 -24.12 -5.06
N ASP A 793 -18.72 -24.64 -6.20
CA ASP A 793 -19.85 -25.55 -6.35
C ASP A 793 -19.40 -26.88 -7.00
N GLU A 794 -20.33 -27.79 -7.16
CA GLU A 794 -20.07 -29.12 -7.71
C GLU A 794 -19.45 -29.15 -9.12
N GLN A 795 -19.62 -28.07 -9.86
CA GLN A 795 -19.12 -27.94 -11.23
C GLN A 795 -17.80 -27.19 -11.32
N TYR A 796 -17.37 -26.59 -10.23
CA TYR A 796 -16.18 -25.72 -10.19
C TYR A 796 -14.92 -26.41 -10.73
N LEU A 797 -14.58 -27.59 -10.18
CA LEU A 797 -13.41 -28.34 -10.64
C LEU A 797 -13.53 -28.80 -12.12
N LYS A 798 -14.73 -29.21 -12.57
CA LYS A 798 -14.96 -29.57 -13.97
C LYS A 798 -14.82 -28.37 -14.91
N LYS A 799 -15.25 -27.19 -14.48
CA LYS A 799 -15.06 -25.94 -15.23
C LYS A 799 -13.60 -25.56 -15.31
N LEU A 800 -12.87 -25.65 -14.20
CA LEU A 800 -11.44 -25.34 -14.14
C LEU A 800 -10.61 -26.31 -15.03
N GLU A 801 -10.96 -27.58 -15.09
CA GLU A 801 -10.31 -28.55 -15.97
C GLU A 801 -10.52 -28.23 -17.45
N ARG A 802 -11.71 -27.77 -17.83
CA ARG A 802 -12.05 -27.37 -19.21
C ARG A 802 -11.35 -26.11 -19.71
N THR A 803 -10.78 -25.28 -18.81
CA THR A 803 -10.08 -24.03 -19.20
C THR A 803 -8.78 -24.29 -19.95
N GLY A 804 -8.18 -25.49 -19.84
CA GLY A 804 -6.87 -25.79 -20.42
C GLY A 804 -5.71 -25.01 -19.79
N TYR A 805 -5.91 -24.38 -18.65
CA TYR A 805 -4.87 -23.61 -17.96
C TYR A 805 -3.69 -24.48 -17.52
N PRO A 806 -2.45 -23.95 -17.56
CA PRO A 806 -1.31 -24.60 -16.94
C PRO A 806 -1.53 -24.83 -15.42
N ASP A 807 -0.89 -25.84 -14.85
CA ASP A 807 -1.07 -26.21 -13.45
C ASP A 807 -0.73 -25.09 -12.48
N ASP A 808 0.24 -24.23 -12.81
CA ASP A 808 0.57 -23.04 -12.01
C ASP A 808 -0.62 -22.05 -11.92
N VAL A 809 -1.33 -21.86 -13.02
CA VAL A 809 -2.53 -21.00 -13.07
C VAL A 809 -3.66 -21.65 -12.30
N LYS A 810 -3.85 -22.97 -12.42
CA LYS A 810 -4.86 -23.70 -11.65
C LYS A 810 -4.62 -23.64 -10.14
N VAL A 811 -3.36 -23.70 -9.70
CA VAL A 811 -2.99 -23.54 -8.28
C VAL A 811 -3.37 -22.14 -7.77
N ILE A 812 -3.08 -21.11 -8.54
CA ILE A 812 -3.42 -19.71 -8.18
C ILE A 812 -4.94 -19.54 -8.11
N GLU A 813 -5.67 -20.03 -9.09
CA GLU A 813 -7.13 -19.98 -9.15
C GLU A 813 -7.78 -20.70 -7.96
N LEU A 814 -7.36 -21.94 -7.68
CA LEU A 814 -7.88 -22.75 -6.58
C LEU A 814 -7.57 -22.10 -5.22
N LYS A 815 -6.35 -21.58 -5.06
CA LYS A 815 -5.94 -20.85 -3.86
C LYS A 815 -6.85 -19.65 -3.63
N GLN A 816 -7.01 -18.79 -4.64
CA GLN A 816 -7.80 -17.57 -4.53
C GLN A 816 -9.28 -17.89 -4.26
N ALA A 817 -9.84 -18.88 -4.95
CA ALA A 817 -11.22 -19.29 -4.74
C ALA A 817 -11.45 -19.80 -3.32
N LEU A 818 -10.56 -20.65 -2.80
CA LEU A 818 -10.63 -21.18 -1.44
C LEU A 818 -10.42 -20.10 -0.39
N GLU A 819 -9.40 -19.26 -0.53
CA GLU A 819 -9.15 -18.13 0.39
C GLU A 819 -10.38 -17.22 0.46
N TYR A 820 -10.95 -16.85 -0.68
CA TYR A 820 -12.15 -16.04 -0.73
C TYR A 820 -13.33 -16.71 -0.02
N HIS A 821 -13.62 -17.95 -0.41
CA HIS A 821 -14.79 -18.66 0.10
C HIS A 821 -14.70 -18.90 1.61
N ILE A 822 -13.52 -19.32 2.07
CA ILE A 822 -13.24 -19.57 3.48
C ILE A 822 -13.30 -18.26 4.28
N ARG A 823 -12.64 -17.19 3.82
CA ARG A 823 -12.62 -15.90 4.53
C ARG A 823 -13.99 -15.23 4.63
N LEU A 824 -14.83 -15.35 3.62
CA LEU A 824 -16.21 -14.85 3.69
C LEU A 824 -17.02 -15.53 4.80
N LYS A 825 -16.71 -16.80 5.09
CA LYS A 825 -17.51 -17.66 5.98
C LYS A 825 -16.81 -17.96 7.31
N ILE A 826 -15.54 -17.60 7.49
CA ILE A 826 -14.77 -17.88 8.71
C ILE A 826 -15.39 -17.21 9.94
N GLY A 827 -16.02 -16.04 9.76
CA GLY A 827 -16.74 -15.35 10.83
C GLY A 827 -18.16 -15.86 11.08
N THR A 828 -18.74 -16.64 10.15
CA THR A 828 -20.13 -17.06 10.21
C THR A 828 -20.32 -18.54 10.55
N ASN A 829 -19.27 -19.38 10.35
CA ASN A 829 -19.37 -20.81 10.66
C ASN A 829 -18.00 -21.37 11.11
N PRO A 830 -17.92 -22.09 12.27
CA PRO A 830 -16.65 -22.53 12.86
C PRO A 830 -15.86 -23.53 12.01
N VAL A 831 -16.51 -24.28 11.13
CA VAL A 831 -15.85 -25.24 10.22
C VAL A 831 -14.86 -24.54 9.30
N TYR A 832 -15.13 -23.29 8.90
CA TYR A 832 -14.25 -22.55 8.01
C TYR A 832 -12.93 -22.09 8.67
N VAL A 833 -12.87 -22.03 10.00
CA VAL A 833 -11.60 -21.82 10.75
C VAL A 833 -10.66 -23.01 10.49
N LYS A 834 -11.15 -24.24 10.64
CA LYS A 834 -10.36 -25.47 10.38
C LYS A 834 -9.93 -25.58 8.92
N LEU A 835 -10.80 -25.16 7.99
CA LEU A 835 -10.48 -25.13 6.55
C LEU A 835 -9.40 -24.09 6.24
N SER A 836 -9.41 -22.94 6.91
CA SER A 836 -8.37 -21.91 6.77
C SER A 836 -6.99 -22.43 7.19
N GLU A 837 -6.90 -23.07 8.35
CA GLU A 837 -5.66 -23.70 8.83
C GLU A 837 -5.16 -24.81 7.90
N LYS A 838 -6.09 -25.58 7.34
CA LYS A 838 -5.78 -26.64 6.37
C LYS A 838 -5.23 -26.04 5.07
N LEU A 839 -5.85 -24.97 4.58
CA LEU A 839 -5.39 -24.24 3.40
C LEU A 839 -3.97 -23.70 3.61
N GLU A 840 -3.69 -23.07 4.75
CA GLU A 840 -2.35 -22.58 5.06
C GLU A 840 -1.29 -23.69 5.09
N ARG A 841 -1.63 -24.86 5.64
CA ARG A 841 -0.73 -26.01 5.65
C ARG A 841 -0.44 -26.53 4.24
N ILE A 842 -1.45 -26.56 3.37
CA ILE A 842 -1.29 -26.97 1.97
C ILE A 842 -0.34 -26.00 1.24
N LEU A 843 -0.50 -24.71 1.46
CA LEU A 843 0.30 -23.67 0.79
C LEU A 843 1.78 -23.63 1.23
N LYS A 844 2.11 -24.21 2.39
CA LYS A 844 3.51 -24.36 2.86
C LYS A 844 4.27 -25.51 2.21
N LYS A 845 3.62 -26.38 1.42
CA LYS A 845 4.26 -27.48 0.74
C LYS A 845 5.13 -27.02 -0.44
N ARG A 846 6.16 -27.83 -0.79
CA ARG A 846 7.16 -27.45 -1.80
C ARG A 846 6.87 -27.96 -3.21
N ARG A 847 6.08 -29.05 -3.34
CA ARG A 847 5.81 -29.70 -4.64
C ARG A 847 4.48 -29.19 -5.22
N LYS A 848 4.53 -28.55 -6.39
CA LYS A 848 3.35 -27.94 -7.06
C LYS A 848 2.23 -28.92 -7.35
N GLU A 849 2.54 -30.12 -7.83
CA GLU A 849 1.56 -31.15 -8.15
C GLU A 849 0.82 -31.64 -6.88
N GLU A 850 1.53 -31.73 -5.76
CA GLU A 850 0.96 -32.06 -4.47
C GLU A 850 0.03 -30.96 -3.97
N ILE A 851 0.47 -29.70 -4.10
CA ILE A 851 -0.36 -28.52 -3.77
C ILE A 851 -1.64 -28.53 -4.61
N LEU A 852 -1.54 -28.70 -5.91
CA LEU A 852 -2.70 -28.73 -6.80
C LEU A 852 -3.71 -29.80 -6.40
N ARG A 853 -3.25 -31.03 -6.17
CA ARG A 853 -4.11 -32.16 -5.76
C ARG A 853 -4.80 -31.90 -4.42
N GLU A 854 -4.09 -31.34 -3.45
CA GLU A 854 -4.66 -31.07 -2.14
C GLU A 854 -5.61 -29.88 -2.13
N LEU A 855 -5.35 -28.84 -2.94
CA LEU A 855 -6.31 -27.75 -3.14
C LEU A 855 -7.60 -28.26 -3.80
N GLN A 856 -7.49 -29.17 -4.80
CA GLN A 856 -8.67 -29.80 -5.38
C GLN A 856 -9.46 -30.63 -4.36
N ASN A 857 -8.77 -31.32 -3.44
CA ASN A 857 -9.44 -32.06 -2.39
C ASN A 857 -10.12 -31.13 -1.38
N LEU A 858 -9.49 -30.01 -1.05
CA LEU A 858 -10.07 -29.00 -0.17
C LEU A 858 -11.33 -28.35 -0.78
N VAL A 859 -11.35 -28.13 -2.10
CA VAL A 859 -12.56 -27.71 -2.81
C VAL A 859 -13.69 -28.71 -2.67
N LYS A 860 -13.42 -30.02 -2.80
CA LYS A 860 -14.43 -31.07 -2.60
C LYS A 860 -14.99 -31.04 -1.18
N GLU A 861 -14.13 -30.83 -0.19
CA GLU A 861 -14.53 -30.73 1.22
C GLU A 861 -15.44 -29.51 1.47
N VAL A 862 -15.10 -28.35 0.92
CA VAL A 862 -15.96 -27.16 0.97
C VAL A 862 -17.32 -27.41 0.33
N VAL A 863 -17.35 -28.05 -0.84
CA VAL A 863 -18.60 -28.39 -1.54
C VAL A 863 -19.46 -29.36 -0.71
N GLU A 864 -18.84 -30.32 -0.03
CA GLU A 864 -19.58 -31.28 0.80
C GLU A 864 -20.20 -30.63 2.03
N ILE A 865 -19.50 -29.68 2.68
CA ILE A 865 -20.03 -28.90 3.79
C ILE A 865 -21.29 -28.11 3.36
N GLU A 866 -21.26 -27.51 2.17
CA GLU A 866 -22.43 -26.79 1.65
C GLU A 866 -23.59 -27.72 1.22
N ARG A 867 -23.26 -28.93 0.77
CA ARG A 867 -24.27 -29.95 0.51
C ARG A 867 -24.92 -30.45 1.78
N GLU A 868 -24.15 -30.63 2.85
CA GLU A 868 -24.67 -31.04 4.16
C GLU A 868 -25.76 -30.08 4.64
N ALA A 869 -25.50 -28.77 4.64
CA ALA A 869 -26.50 -27.77 5.02
C ALA A 869 -27.80 -27.89 4.22
N LYS A 870 -27.68 -28.05 2.89
CA LYS A 870 -28.84 -28.21 2.00
C LYS A 870 -29.59 -29.54 2.22
N ARG A 871 -28.86 -30.63 2.43
CA ARG A 871 -29.43 -31.97 2.67
C ARG A 871 -30.25 -31.99 3.97
N LEU A 872 -29.74 -31.29 4.99
CA LEU A 872 -30.38 -31.16 6.31
C LEU A 872 -31.47 -30.08 6.32
N GLY A 873 -31.67 -29.35 5.24
CA GLY A 873 -32.67 -28.27 5.13
C GLY A 873 -32.43 -27.09 6.07
N LEU A 874 -31.15 -26.81 6.41
CA LEU A 874 -30.74 -25.80 7.37
C LEU A 874 -30.40 -24.49 6.68
N THR A 875 -30.73 -23.38 7.36
CA THR A 875 -30.21 -22.04 7.05
C THR A 875 -28.70 -21.96 7.36
N GLU A 876 -28.03 -20.88 6.95
CA GLU A 876 -26.61 -20.66 7.29
C GLU A 876 -26.40 -20.54 8.79
N GLU A 877 -27.32 -19.89 9.49
CA GLU A 877 -27.31 -19.74 10.96
C GLU A 877 -27.47 -21.10 11.65
N GLU A 878 -28.51 -21.84 11.28
CA GLU A 878 -28.76 -23.19 11.84
C GLU A 878 -27.58 -24.13 11.62
N HIS A 879 -26.99 -24.09 10.43
CA HIS A 879 -25.80 -24.90 10.12
C HIS A 879 -24.56 -24.47 10.92
N ALA A 880 -24.38 -23.17 11.18
CA ALA A 880 -23.29 -22.70 12.04
C ALA A 880 -23.46 -23.21 13.49
N LEU A 881 -24.66 -23.09 14.06
CA LEU A 881 -24.98 -23.58 15.40
C LEU A 881 -24.84 -25.11 15.51
N LEU A 882 -25.27 -25.84 14.47
CA LEU A 882 -25.05 -27.29 14.37
C LEU A 882 -23.55 -27.63 14.45
N ASN A 883 -22.72 -26.92 13.70
CA ASN A 883 -21.26 -27.16 13.69
C ASN A 883 -20.60 -26.77 15.03
N VAL A 884 -21.12 -25.78 15.73
CA VAL A 884 -20.70 -25.51 17.11
C VAL A 884 -21.03 -26.71 18.01
N MET A 885 -22.25 -27.23 17.96
CA MET A 885 -22.64 -28.37 18.80
C MET A 885 -21.82 -29.63 18.50
N LYS A 886 -21.51 -29.91 17.20
CA LYS A 886 -20.62 -31.00 16.77
C LYS A 886 -19.18 -30.93 17.33
N GLU A 887 -18.72 -29.80 17.75
CA GLU A 887 -17.40 -29.68 18.40
C GLU A 887 -17.37 -30.22 19.83
N TYR A 888 -18.54 -30.38 20.47
CA TYR A 888 -18.65 -30.76 21.87
C TYR A 888 -19.27 -32.12 22.08
N THR A 889 -19.89 -32.72 21.03
CA THR A 889 -20.54 -34.04 21.12
C THR A 889 -20.52 -34.75 19.79
N ASP A 890 -20.49 -36.09 19.80
CA ASP A 890 -20.57 -36.97 18.63
C ASP A 890 -22.01 -37.50 18.38
N GLU A 891 -23.02 -36.80 18.91
CA GLU A 891 -24.41 -37.16 18.67
C GLU A 891 -24.81 -37.08 17.20
N LYS A 892 -25.87 -37.84 16.82
CA LYS A 892 -26.33 -37.93 15.42
C LYS A 892 -26.88 -36.56 14.92
N ASP A 893 -26.71 -36.32 13.64
CA ASP A 893 -27.18 -35.11 12.98
C ASP A 893 -28.66 -34.80 13.24
N GLU A 894 -29.53 -35.84 13.25
CA GLU A 894 -30.95 -35.66 13.52
C GLU A 894 -31.23 -35.06 14.90
N PHE A 895 -30.55 -35.54 15.93
CA PHE A 895 -30.64 -34.98 17.28
C PHE A 895 -30.15 -33.55 17.37
N LEU A 896 -29.01 -33.27 16.73
CA LEU A 896 -28.40 -31.93 16.77
C LEU A 896 -29.19 -30.90 15.96
N VAL A 897 -29.79 -31.31 14.83
CA VAL A 897 -30.69 -30.46 14.02
C VAL A 897 -31.93 -30.09 14.83
N GLU A 898 -32.53 -31.03 15.56
CA GLU A 898 -33.64 -30.75 16.45
C GLU A 898 -33.25 -29.81 17.56
N ALA A 899 -32.10 -30.04 18.20
CA ALA A 899 -31.56 -29.19 19.26
C ALA A 899 -31.29 -27.74 18.78
N VAL A 900 -30.80 -27.54 17.56
CA VAL A 900 -30.61 -26.19 16.98
C VAL A 900 -31.93 -25.47 16.83
N LYS A 901 -32.96 -26.15 16.30
CA LYS A 901 -34.29 -25.53 16.11
C LYS A 901 -34.95 -25.17 17.44
N GLU A 902 -34.89 -26.09 18.42
CA GLU A 902 -35.39 -25.84 19.79
C GLU A 902 -34.70 -24.64 20.41
N LEU A 903 -33.35 -24.55 20.29
CA LEU A 903 -32.60 -23.42 20.82
C LEU A 903 -33.05 -22.10 20.21
N LEU A 904 -33.17 -22.03 18.87
CA LEU A 904 -33.59 -20.80 18.19
C LEU A 904 -35.01 -20.40 18.57
N ASP A 905 -35.90 -21.36 18.74
CA ASP A 905 -37.28 -21.09 19.22
C ASP A 905 -37.30 -20.58 20.67
N GLU A 906 -36.45 -21.09 21.57
CA GLU A 906 -36.37 -20.63 22.97
C GLU A 906 -35.88 -19.17 23.06
N ILE A 907 -34.92 -18.76 22.23
CA ILE A 907 -34.36 -17.38 22.30
C ILE A 907 -35.09 -16.38 21.38
N LYS A 908 -36.05 -16.83 20.58
CA LYS A 908 -36.69 -16.04 19.53
C LYS A 908 -37.32 -14.76 20.03
N GLU A 909 -38.10 -14.83 21.09
CA GLU A 909 -38.80 -13.65 21.65
C GLU A 909 -37.81 -12.53 22.03
N THR A 910 -36.62 -12.87 22.50
CA THR A 910 -35.62 -11.88 22.91
C THR A 910 -34.79 -11.39 21.72
N THR A 911 -34.45 -12.28 20.77
CA THR A 911 -33.62 -11.95 19.60
C THR A 911 -34.35 -11.20 18.49
N GLU A 912 -35.70 -11.23 18.45
CA GLU A 912 -36.50 -10.43 17.53
C GLU A 912 -36.46 -8.91 17.82
N PHE A 913 -36.04 -8.50 19.05
CA PHE A 913 -35.86 -7.08 19.35
C PHE A 913 -34.61 -6.53 18.66
N LYS A 914 -34.80 -5.63 17.69
CA LYS A 914 -33.71 -5.00 16.95
C LYS A 914 -32.66 -4.37 17.88
N GLY A 915 -31.42 -4.81 17.79
CA GLY A 915 -30.30 -4.33 18.61
C GLY A 915 -30.26 -4.92 20.03
N TRP A 916 -30.90 -6.07 20.26
CA TRP A 916 -30.89 -6.76 21.55
C TRP A 916 -29.48 -7.08 22.05
N SER A 917 -28.55 -7.42 21.13
CA SER A 917 -27.15 -7.76 21.44
C SER A 917 -26.35 -6.61 22.07
N LYS A 918 -26.77 -5.36 21.83
CA LYS A 918 -26.17 -4.14 22.40
C LYS A 918 -26.81 -3.74 23.74
N ARG A 919 -27.95 -4.28 24.08
CA ARG A 919 -28.66 -4.06 25.34
C ARG A 919 -28.23 -5.11 26.36
N LYS A 920 -27.55 -4.67 27.41
CA LYS A 920 -26.95 -5.56 28.44
C LYS A 920 -27.98 -6.48 29.09
N ASP A 921 -29.18 -5.98 29.40
CA ASP A 921 -30.28 -6.74 29.97
C ASP A 921 -30.76 -7.89 29.09
N LEU A 922 -31.02 -7.61 27.81
CA LEU A 922 -31.48 -8.62 26.85
C LEU A 922 -30.37 -9.62 26.50
N ARG A 923 -29.15 -9.15 26.39
CA ARG A 923 -27.99 -10.01 26.09
C ARG A 923 -27.74 -11.03 27.22
N ILE A 924 -27.80 -10.60 28.50
CA ILE A 924 -27.67 -11.50 29.62
C ILE A 924 -28.80 -12.53 29.61
N ARG A 925 -30.03 -12.13 29.31
CA ARG A 925 -31.16 -13.05 29.24
C ARG A 925 -30.94 -14.12 28.19
N VAL A 926 -30.52 -13.78 26.98
CA VAL A 926 -30.22 -14.75 25.91
C VAL A 926 -29.05 -15.65 26.30
N GLU A 927 -28.02 -15.14 26.98
CA GLU A 927 -26.90 -15.92 27.48
C GLU A 927 -27.35 -16.96 28.50
N GLU A 928 -28.23 -16.56 29.45
CA GLU A 928 -28.81 -17.46 30.44
C GLU A 928 -29.72 -18.52 29.79
N GLU A 929 -30.54 -18.16 28.82
CA GLU A 929 -31.42 -19.04 28.08
C GLU A 929 -30.58 -20.12 27.30
N ILE A 930 -29.53 -19.70 26.57
CA ILE A 930 -28.63 -20.61 25.86
C ILE A 930 -27.90 -21.54 26.85
N PHE A 931 -27.41 -20.99 27.96
CA PHE A 931 -26.71 -21.81 28.95
C PHE A 931 -27.62 -22.85 29.60
N LYS A 932 -28.83 -22.45 29.97
CA LYS A 932 -29.87 -23.34 30.54
C LYS A 932 -30.23 -24.44 29.52
N PHE A 933 -30.42 -24.07 28.25
CA PHE A 933 -30.66 -25.02 27.18
C PHE A 933 -29.53 -26.07 27.09
N CYS A 934 -28.27 -25.62 27.04
CA CYS A 934 -27.13 -26.55 26.98
C CYS A 934 -27.07 -27.51 28.18
N LEU A 935 -27.40 -27.07 29.39
CA LEU A 935 -27.43 -27.90 30.57
C LEU A 935 -28.59 -28.90 30.60
N THR A 936 -29.73 -28.57 30.04
CA THR A 936 -30.93 -29.43 30.04
C THR A 936 -30.91 -30.42 28.88
N ARG A 937 -30.73 -29.93 27.66
CA ARG A 937 -30.81 -30.73 26.43
C ARG A 937 -29.66 -31.72 26.27
N PHE A 938 -28.46 -31.32 26.74
CA PHE A 938 -27.25 -32.15 26.69
C PHE A 938 -26.89 -32.79 28.03
N LYS A 939 -27.86 -32.93 28.96
CA LYS A 939 -27.64 -33.53 30.26
C LYS A 939 -27.24 -35.01 30.12
N GLY A 940 -26.07 -35.36 30.67
CA GLY A 940 -25.50 -36.70 30.56
C GLY A 940 -24.71 -36.97 29.28
N ILE A 941 -24.79 -36.10 28.27
CA ILE A 941 -24.08 -36.17 26.99
C ILE A 941 -22.80 -35.31 27.05
N VAL A 942 -22.93 -34.05 27.47
CA VAL A 942 -21.83 -33.10 27.55
C VAL A 942 -21.53 -32.75 29.00
N PRO A 943 -20.27 -32.83 29.48
CA PRO A 943 -19.90 -32.41 30.82
C PRO A 943 -20.19 -30.92 31.06
N LYS A 944 -20.62 -30.56 32.29
CA LYS A 944 -21.05 -29.21 32.66
C LYS A 944 -20.05 -28.12 32.24
N LYS A 945 -18.74 -28.36 32.42
CA LYS A 945 -17.68 -27.42 31.97
C LYS A 945 -17.64 -27.23 30.46
N LYS A 946 -17.86 -28.29 29.70
CA LYS A 946 -17.94 -28.22 28.23
C LYS A 946 -19.25 -27.60 27.77
N ALA A 947 -20.37 -27.81 28.48
CA ALA A 947 -21.66 -27.18 28.19
C ALA A 947 -21.58 -25.65 28.35
N LEU A 948 -20.82 -25.16 29.32
CA LEU A 948 -20.56 -23.72 29.48
C LEU A 948 -19.75 -23.15 28.32
N ALA A 949 -18.69 -23.83 27.87
CA ALA A 949 -17.92 -23.41 26.69
C ALA A 949 -18.75 -23.45 25.39
N MET A 950 -19.61 -24.47 25.24
CA MET A 950 -20.54 -24.59 24.13
C MET A 950 -21.55 -23.44 24.10
N SER A 951 -22.14 -23.06 25.25
CA SER A 951 -23.10 -21.98 25.34
C SER A 951 -22.48 -20.61 24.97
N GLY A 952 -21.25 -20.34 25.39
CA GLY A 952 -20.52 -19.14 25.00
C GLY A 952 -20.29 -19.04 23.49
N LYS A 953 -19.88 -20.16 22.85
CA LYS A 953 -19.73 -20.22 21.39
C LYS A 953 -21.06 -20.08 20.66
N LEU A 954 -22.12 -20.73 21.12
CA LEU A 954 -23.45 -20.58 20.52
C LEU A 954 -23.94 -19.13 20.57
N LEU A 955 -23.77 -18.47 21.72
CA LEU A 955 -24.10 -17.04 21.86
C LEU A 955 -23.35 -16.16 20.87
N GLU A 956 -22.07 -16.45 20.66
CA GLU A 956 -21.24 -15.70 19.69
C GLU A 956 -21.83 -15.76 18.28
N TYR A 957 -22.26 -16.93 17.84
CA TYR A 957 -22.85 -17.11 16.50
C TYR A 957 -24.29 -16.56 16.43
N VAL A 958 -25.09 -16.68 17.48
CA VAL A 958 -26.43 -16.04 17.55
C VAL A 958 -26.32 -14.52 17.42
N ILE A 959 -25.35 -13.87 18.07
CA ILE A 959 -25.10 -12.44 17.95
C ILE A 959 -24.65 -12.07 16.52
N LYS A 960 -23.87 -12.90 15.85
CA LYS A 960 -23.41 -12.65 14.47
C LYS A 960 -24.53 -12.68 13.45
N TYR A 961 -25.50 -13.55 13.62
CA TYR A 961 -26.62 -13.68 12.70
C TYR A 961 -27.80 -12.74 13.03
N ASN A 962 -27.96 -12.36 14.28
CA ASN A 962 -29.02 -11.48 14.78
C ASN A 962 -28.43 -10.32 15.61
N PRO A 963 -27.71 -9.35 14.98
CA PRO A 963 -26.97 -8.32 15.68
C PRO A 963 -27.84 -7.28 16.40
#